data_bceb8af9895ce79d7ed8e673fc298dd4
#
_entry.id   bceb8af9895ce79d7ed8e673fc298dd4
#
_cell.length_a   1.000
_cell.length_b   1.000
_cell.length_c   1.000
_cell.angle_alpha   90.00
_cell.angle_beta   90.00
_cell.angle_gamma   90.00
#
_symmetry.space_group_name_H-M   'P 1'
#
loop_
_entity.id
_entity.type
_entity.pdbx_description
1 polymer ?
#
loop_
_entity_poly.entity_id
_entity_poly.type
_entity_poly.pdbx_seq_one_letter_code
_entity_poly.pdbx_strand_id
1 'polypeptide(L)'
;MGYFRILIAAGLVSAATSFAAQYEAESATITEDATIATSTDASGGKYVQMRTGNISFTGVTVDKAGQYTVVIHYMNNYDDSKINLVGVGETSSQVTFEETEKGKFADVETVLALAAGANTVAITKSWGWIDVDYIEGKPYEAKKFDLCNAPVTAKATPSAIKLYNFLVNNFGKKTISGVMTGNMDAYTIGDATQHEDVQAVFKAGGKYPALVGIDLMNATGANKDDSWFQEYTEKAVDIAKSIWKKGGIPAVTWHWRPGEEVEFYVKGAHDPYTEFDFTEGFVKGTTNWDTLSTVYKALAADIDRVSEIFLELQKEGVAAIFRPLHESGGNWFWWSTHTGKQFVALYQLVYERMVFKNGVNNLIWDFNPQNASKLSWTPGETYYDVLSVDIYNDANDHQSNSAAFVDFANKGGTNKILSLSENGPIPDVDNMYNDGATWSWWMPWYESPSWNGGFVSQTAASVWQKNLADDRIITLDKMPGWDNYTEAAASTKVCPTSTENGKFDADTSKKEDAKNMMMAVTYTALNDSGANIELQKVPNLTGAQTVSVKITNNGSGGADGGIWVGLAFVRDGMKDSLWTWEMSTTKSCWINDGASSTCEFDITKYEDAAGTEQPMDLDKLFSVTLMVAAVGFEGTVIFDELVADNGKVISAFDKKTELFTVANQSKGHVAKIELVDENGNSDAIRPVAAAATGKISVVGKSLSLTTVKAGLVSVDVFGMNGKRVATLYKGNLTAGSYAFSLADMPKGRYIVRVKGSGLTATKPILVK
;
A
#
# COMPACT_ATOMS: atom_id res chain seq x y z
N MET A 1 45.20 -44.37 -56.00
CA MET A 1 44.02 -45.15 -55.51
C MET A 1 43.66 -44.63 -54.14
N GLY A 2 42.71 -43.71 -54.09
CA GLY A 2 42.26 -43.11 -52.85
C GLY A 2 40.86 -43.64 -52.51
N TYR A 3 40.73 -44.26 -51.34
CA TYR A 3 39.42 -44.67 -50.84
C TYR A 3 38.72 -43.53 -50.10
N PHE A 4 37.60 -43.06 -50.66
CA PHE A 4 36.66 -42.22 -50.01
C PHE A 4 35.81 -43.05 -49.01
N ARG A 5 35.93 -42.78 -47.71
CA ARG A 5 34.98 -43.29 -46.72
C ARG A 5 33.87 -42.27 -46.55
N ILE A 6 32.68 -42.62 -46.97
CA ILE A 6 31.44 -41.95 -46.67
C ILE A 6 31.07 -42.32 -45.23
N LEU A 7 31.12 -41.36 -44.31
CA LEU A 7 30.50 -41.46 -43.01
C LEU A 7 29.02 -41.13 -43.17
N ILE A 8 28.17 -42.11 -43.06
CA ILE A 8 26.73 -41.91 -42.88
C ILE A 8 26.54 -41.56 -41.43
N ALA A 9 26.29 -40.27 -41.14
CA ALA A 9 25.77 -39.83 -39.85
C ALA A 9 24.32 -40.30 -39.74
N ALA A 10 24.07 -41.35 -38.99
CA ALA A 10 22.73 -41.72 -38.56
C ALA A 10 22.27 -40.67 -37.60
N GLY A 11 21.45 -39.71 -38.06
CA GLY A 11 20.71 -38.82 -37.21
C GLY A 11 19.73 -39.66 -36.37
N LEU A 12 20.01 -39.78 -35.09
CA LEU A 12 19.01 -40.18 -34.12
C LEU A 12 17.91 -39.09 -34.14
N VAL A 13 16.86 -39.31 -34.89
CA VAL A 13 15.59 -38.66 -34.65
C VAL A 13 15.11 -39.19 -33.31
N SER A 14 15.31 -38.45 -32.25
CA SER A 14 14.62 -38.68 -30.99
C SER A 14 13.13 -38.58 -31.30
N ALA A 15 12.46 -39.70 -31.40
CA ALA A 15 11.02 -39.74 -31.43
C ALA A 15 10.58 -39.08 -30.11
N ALA A 16 9.90 -37.96 -30.22
CA ALA A 16 9.24 -37.33 -29.08
C ALA A 16 8.25 -38.36 -28.51
N THR A 17 8.56 -38.87 -27.34
CA THR A 17 7.69 -39.79 -26.61
C THR A 17 6.48 -39.02 -26.14
N SER A 18 5.38 -39.22 -26.82
CA SER A 18 4.15 -38.48 -26.58
C SER A 18 3.29 -39.16 -25.52
N PHE A 19 2.91 -38.42 -24.51
CA PHE A 19 1.65 -38.63 -23.82
C PHE A 19 0.56 -38.17 -24.83
N ALA A 20 0.27 -38.99 -25.79
CA ALA A 20 -0.46 -38.57 -26.99
C ALA A 20 -1.86 -39.20 -27.07
N ALA A 21 -2.36 -39.73 -25.96
CA ALA A 21 -3.72 -40.21 -25.89
C ALA A 21 -4.58 -39.24 -25.11
N GLN A 22 -5.72 -38.87 -25.69
CA GLN A 22 -6.79 -38.20 -25.01
C GLN A 22 -7.52 -39.22 -24.12
N TYR A 23 -7.74 -38.88 -22.87
CA TYR A 23 -8.43 -39.70 -21.88
C TYR A 23 -9.76 -39.04 -21.55
N GLU A 24 -10.85 -39.60 -22.07
CA GLU A 24 -12.21 -39.08 -21.89
C GLU A 24 -12.70 -39.24 -20.46
N ALA A 25 -13.31 -38.22 -19.90
CA ALA A 25 -13.79 -38.19 -18.53
C ALA A 25 -14.93 -39.19 -18.29
N GLU A 26 -15.80 -39.39 -19.26
CA GLU A 26 -16.87 -40.41 -19.16
C GLU A 26 -16.36 -41.86 -19.17
N SER A 27 -15.10 -42.07 -19.56
CA SER A 27 -14.42 -43.36 -19.48
C SER A 27 -13.60 -43.54 -18.22
N ALA A 28 -13.43 -42.48 -17.44
CA ALA A 28 -12.72 -42.49 -16.16
C ALA A 28 -13.57 -43.11 -15.04
N THR A 29 -12.94 -43.40 -13.93
CA THR A 29 -13.67 -43.81 -12.71
C THR A 29 -14.20 -42.53 -12.03
N ILE A 30 -15.51 -42.45 -11.88
CA ILE A 30 -16.19 -41.35 -11.21
C ILE A 30 -16.81 -41.82 -9.90
N THR A 31 -16.88 -40.94 -8.90
CA THR A 31 -17.41 -41.26 -7.56
C THR A 31 -18.51 -40.28 -7.16
N GLU A 32 -19.33 -40.73 -6.24
CA GLU A 32 -20.42 -39.94 -5.63
C GLU A 32 -21.35 -39.26 -6.67
N ASP A 33 -21.51 -37.93 -6.59
CA ASP A 33 -22.44 -37.15 -7.44
C ASP A 33 -21.80 -36.71 -8.77
N ALA A 34 -20.64 -37.26 -9.17
CA ALA A 34 -20.15 -37.05 -10.52
C ALA A 34 -21.02 -37.82 -11.52
N THR A 35 -21.53 -37.15 -12.55
CA THR A 35 -22.50 -37.71 -13.51
C THR A 35 -22.09 -37.43 -14.94
N ILE A 36 -22.37 -38.38 -15.85
CA ILE A 36 -22.14 -38.21 -17.30
C ILE A 36 -23.28 -37.40 -17.90
N ALA A 37 -22.93 -36.37 -18.63
CA ALA A 37 -23.82 -35.52 -19.41
C ALA A 37 -23.45 -35.54 -20.90
N THR A 38 -24.25 -34.91 -21.76
CA THR A 38 -24.04 -34.87 -23.22
C THR A 38 -23.97 -33.44 -23.73
N SER A 39 -23.05 -33.16 -24.66
CA SER A 39 -22.94 -31.91 -25.39
C SER A 39 -22.40 -32.17 -26.79
N THR A 40 -22.85 -31.46 -27.77
CA THR A 40 -22.29 -31.49 -29.14
C THR A 40 -20.88 -30.84 -29.20
N ASP A 41 -20.56 -30.04 -28.21
CA ASP A 41 -19.27 -29.34 -28.10
C ASP A 41 -18.22 -30.18 -27.34
N ALA A 42 -18.63 -31.29 -26.68
CA ALA A 42 -17.75 -32.21 -25.99
C ALA A 42 -17.12 -33.24 -26.93
N SER A 43 -15.93 -33.68 -26.65
CA SER A 43 -15.28 -34.82 -27.30
C SER A 43 -16.13 -36.06 -27.11
N GLY A 44 -16.29 -36.87 -28.18
CA GLY A 44 -17.18 -38.04 -28.11
C GLY A 44 -18.62 -37.74 -27.78
N GLY A 45 -19.02 -36.45 -27.65
CA GLY A 45 -20.38 -35.99 -27.35
C GLY A 45 -20.80 -36.13 -25.88
N LYS A 46 -19.84 -36.41 -24.96
CA LYS A 46 -20.10 -36.61 -23.52
C LYS A 46 -19.07 -35.93 -22.69
N TYR A 47 -19.43 -35.62 -21.46
CA TYR A 47 -18.52 -35.05 -20.44
C TYR A 47 -19.00 -35.42 -19.05
N VAL A 48 -18.18 -35.20 -18.02
CA VAL A 48 -18.52 -35.46 -16.62
C VAL A 48 -18.79 -34.17 -15.88
N GLN A 49 -19.97 -34.08 -15.27
CA GLN A 49 -20.33 -33.02 -14.34
C GLN A 49 -19.84 -33.39 -12.96
N MET A 50 -18.79 -32.72 -12.50
CA MET A 50 -18.22 -32.93 -11.17
C MET A 50 -18.88 -31.98 -10.17
N ARG A 51 -19.63 -32.54 -9.21
CA ARG A 51 -20.33 -31.80 -8.14
C ARG A 51 -19.65 -32.01 -6.80
N THR A 52 -19.92 -33.11 -6.12
CA THR A 52 -19.23 -33.52 -4.91
C THR A 52 -18.26 -34.67 -5.13
N GLY A 53 -18.39 -35.37 -6.26
CA GLY A 53 -17.56 -36.50 -6.61
C GLY A 53 -16.23 -36.15 -7.27
N ASN A 54 -15.41 -37.18 -7.49
CA ASN A 54 -14.09 -37.10 -8.08
C ASN A 54 -14.04 -37.82 -9.42
N ILE A 55 -13.03 -37.48 -10.24
CA ILE A 55 -12.76 -38.15 -11.53
C ILE A 55 -11.34 -38.73 -11.45
N SER A 56 -11.17 -40.04 -11.74
CA SER A 56 -9.87 -40.71 -11.75
C SER A 56 -9.64 -41.33 -13.12
N PHE A 57 -8.69 -40.77 -13.87
CA PHE A 57 -8.23 -41.24 -15.17
C PHE A 57 -7.19 -42.34 -14.94
N THR A 58 -7.57 -43.60 -15.07
CA THR A 58 -6.68 -44.74 -14.90
C THR A 58 -6.00 -45.09 -16.20
N GLY A 59 -4.77 -45.62 -16.14
CA GLY A 59 -4.03 -46.07 -17.33
C GLY A 59 -3.43 -44.95 -18.16
N VAL A 60 -3.25 -43.76 -17.58
CA VAL A 60 -2.51 -42.65 -18.21
C VAL A 60 -1.06 -43.12 -18.39
N THR A 61 -0.64 -43.41 -19.61
CA THR A 61 0.64 -44.07 -19.89
C THR A 61 1.66 -43.10 -20.47
N VAL A 62 2.87 -43.11 -19.89
CA VAL A 62 4.04 -42.39 -20.39
C VAL A 62 5.22 -43.34 -20.54
N ASP A 63 6.05 -43.14 -21.57
CA ASP A 63 7.19 -44.02 -21.84
C ASP A 63 8.34 -43.81 -20.84
N LYS A 64 8.48 -42.62 -20.32
CA LYS A 64 9.55 -42.24 -19.38
C LYS A 64 8.98 -41.53 -18.18
N ALA A 65 9.55 -41.79 -17.00
CA ALA A 65 9.30 -40.99 -15.83
C ALA A 65 9.78 -39.55 -16.04
N GLY A 66 9.01 -38.60 -15.58
CA GLY A 66 9.34 -37.16 -15.69
C GLY A 66 8.15 -36.24 -15.47
N GLN A 67 8.39 -34.97 -15.66
CA GLN A 67 7.34 -33.95 -15.61
C GLN A 67 6.58 -33.88 -16.92
N TYR A 68 5.28 -33.82 -16.82
CA TYR A 68 4.36 -33.71 -17.95
C TYR A 68 3.37 -32.56 -17.70
N THR A 69 3.16 -31.73 -18.72
CA THR A 69 2.03 -30.82 -18.74
C THR A 69 0.78 -31.63 -19.03
N VAL A 70 -0.18 -31.63 -18.12
CA VAL A 70 -1.50 -32.22 -18.29
C VAL A 70 -2.47 -31.09 -18.61
N VAL A 71 -3.08 -31.17 -19.77
CA VAL A 71 -4.13 -30.24 -20.22
C VAL A 71 -5.48 -30.87 -19.84
N ILE A 72 -6.31 -30.09 -19.17
CA ILE A 72 -7.66 -30.51 -18.77
C ILE A 72 -8.65 -29.68 -19.57
N HIS A 73 -9.43 -30.32 -20.43
CA HIS A 73 -10.51 -29.72 -21.18
C HIS A 73 -11.77 -29.69 -20.32
N TYR A 74 -12.20 -28.49 -19.94
CA TYR A 74 -13.24 -28.30 -18.93
C TYR A 74 -14.21 -27.18 -19.30
N MET A 75 -15.35 -27.15 -18.63
CA MET A 75 -16.33 -26.08 -18.69
C MET A 75 -16.71 -25.66 -17.26
N ASN A 76 -16.67 -24.36 -17.01
CA ASN A 76 -17.12 -23.74 -15.75
C ASN A 76 -18.19 -22.69 -16.06
N ASN A 77 -19.45 -23.09 -15.91
CA ASN A 77 -20.64 -22.24 -16.09
C ASN A 77 -21.25 -21.77 -14.77
N TYR A 78 -20.48 -21.80 -13.66
CA TYR A 78 -21.02 -21.68 -12.29
C TYR A 78 -20.57 -20.40 -11.58
N ASP A 79 -20.50 -19.30 -12.29
CA ASP A 79 -20.04 -18.00 -11.82
C ASP A 79 -18.70 -18.05 -11.05
N ASP A 80 -17.79 -17.16 -11.40
CA ASP A 80 -16.43 -17.06 -10.81
C ASP A 80 -15.53 -18.31 -11.04
N SER A 81 -14.24 -18.19 -10.77
CA SER A 81 -13.26 -19.28 -10.85
C SER A 81 -13.52 -20.35 -9.77
N LYS A 82 -13.15 -21.59 -10.06
CA LYS A 82 -13.24 -22.73 -9.13
C LYS A 82 -11.86 -23.33 -8.90
N ILE A 83 -11.65 -23.90 -7.73
CA ILE A 83 -10.38 -24.54 -7.37
C ILE A 83 -10.65 -26.00 -7.04
N ASN A 84 -9.98 -26.92 -7.74
CA ASN A 84 -10.01 -28.35 -7.44
C ASN A 84 -8.59 -28.88 -7.43
N LEU A 85 -8.40 -30.06 -6.81
CA LEU A 85 -7.08 -30.69 -6.71
C LEU A 85 -6.86 -31.60 -7.90
N VAL A 86 -5.67 -31.52 -8.51
CA VAL A 86 -5.27 -32.41 -9.63
C VAL A 86 -3.94 -33.07 -9.25
N GLY A 87 -3.89 -34.40 -9.33
CA GLY A 87 -2.69 -35.09 -8.87
C GLY A 87 -2.56 -36.54 -9.27
N VAL A 88 -1.48 -37.17 -8.76
CA VAL A 88 -1.13 -38.58 -8.98
C VAL A 88 -0.77 -39.21 -7.63
N GLY A 89 -1.48 -40.26 -7.26
CA GLY A 89 -1.29 -40.92 -5.96
C GLY A 89 -1.72 -40.01 -4.81
N GLU A 90 -0.82 -39.76 -3.85
CA GLU A 90 -1.05 -38.89 -2.70
C GLU A 90 -0.63 -37.44 -2.98
N THR A 91 -0.06 -37.17 -4.15
CA THR A 91 0.42 -35.83 -4.53
C THR A 91 -0.61 -35.15 -5.43
N SER A 92 -1.15 -34.01 -4.99
CA SER A 92 -2.08 -33.22 -5.78
C SER A 92 -1.79 -31.72 -5.63
N SER A 93 -2.08 -30.93 -6.62
CA SER A 93 -1.93 -29.45 -6.61
C SER A 93 -3.27 -28.78 -6.82
N GLN A 94 -3.44 -27.60 -6.23
CA GLN A 94 -4.60 -26.75 -6.52
C GLN A 94 -4.51 -26.24 -7.95
N VAL A 95 -5.58 -26.44 -8.73
CA VAL A 95 -5.73 -25.94 -10.09
C VAL A 95 -6.93 -25.02 -10.14
N THR A 96 -6.76 -23.83 -10.70
CA THR A 96 -7.82 -22.85 -10.89
C THR A 96 -8.50 -23.05 -12.24
N PHE A 97 -9.80 -23.31 -12.20
CA PHE A 97 -10.68 -23.44 -13.37
C PHE A 97 -11.45 -22.13 -13.54
N GLU A 98 -11.04 -21.31 -14.48
CA GLU A 98 -11.68 -20.01 -14.74
C GLU A 98 -13.12 -20.18 -15.24
N GLU A 99 -13.96 -19.15 -15.07
CA GLU A 99 -15.28 -19.11 -15.72
C GLU A 99 -15.10 -19.17 -17.23
N THR A 100 -15.88 -20.04 -17.89
CA THR A 100 -15.86 -20.17 -19.35
C THR A 100 -17.04 -19.43 -19.99
N GLU A 101 -16.96 -19.15 -21.28
CA GLU A 101 -18.15 -18.73 -22.03
C GLU A 101 -19.22 -19.80 -21.90
N LYS A 102 -20.46 -19.37 -21.65
CA LYS A 102 -21.57 -20.27 -21.36
C LYS A 102 -21.74 -21.36 -22.43
N GLY A 103 -21.63 -22.60 -22.00
CA GLY A 103 -21.75 -23.78 -22.86
C GLY A 103 -20.50 -24.08 -23.68
N LYS A 104 -19.36 -23.40 -23.42
CA LYS A 104 -18.09 -23.62 -24.09
C LYS A 104 -17.09 -24.26 -23.17
N PHE A 105 -16.25 -25.14 -23.74
CA PHE A 105 -15.09 -25.70 -23.06
C PHE A 105 -13.87 -24.81 -23.26
N ALA A 106 -12.95 -24.88 -22.30
CA ALA A 106 -11.65 -24.23 -22.30
C ALA A 106 -10.60 -25.18 -21.74
N ASP A 107 -9.33 -24.84 -21.90
CA ASP A 107 -8.21 -25.63 -21.41
C ASP A 107 -7.59 -24.97 -20.19
N VAL A 108 -7.16 -25.83 -19.23
CA VAL A 108 -6.26 -25.44 -18.15
C VAL A 108 -5.11 -26.43 -18.10
N GLU A 109 -3.90 -25.94 -17.87
CA GLU A 109 -2.68 -26.73 -17.79
C GLU A 109 -2.21 -26.87 -16.34
N THR A 110 -1.73 -28.07 -16.00
CA THR A 110 -0.99 -28.32 -14.75
C THR A 110 0.22 -29.17 -15.04
N VAL A 111 1.22 -29.19 -14.16
CA VAL A 111 2.40 -30.03 -14.31
C VAL A 111 2.37 -31.13 -13.26
N LEU A 112 2.47 -32.36 -13.71
CA LEU A 112 2.47 -33.57 -12.85
C LEU A 112 3.71 -34.41 -13.08
N ALA A 113 4.24 -34.96 -12.00
CA ALA A 113 5.28 -36.01 -12.07
C ALA A 113 4.62 -37.34 -12.37
N LEU A 114 4.92 -37.93 -13.55
CA LEU A 114 4.42 -39.24 -13.96
C LEU A 114 5.53 -40.26 -13.92
N ALA A 115 5.23 -41.44 -13.39
CA ALA A 115 6.13 -42.59 -13.48
C ALA A 115 6.09 -43.23 -14.87
N ALA A 116 7.17 -43.86 -15.31
CA ALA A 116 7.13 -44.64 -16.55
C ALA A 116 6.08 -45.76 -16.47
N GLY A 117 5.29 -45.91 -17.52
CA GLY A 117 4.16 -46.83 -17.57
C GLY A 117 2.84 -46.18 -17.22
N ALA A 118 1.93 -46.94 -16.64
CA ALA A 118 0.57 -46.48 -16.33
C ALA A 118 0.47 -45.73 -15.02
N ASN A 119 -0.17 -44.55 -15.05
CA ASN A 119 -0.45 -43.71 -13.91
C ASN A 119 -1.98 -43.57 -13.72
N THR A 120 -2.39 -43.11 -12.56
CA THR A 120 -3.77 -42.63 -12.30
C THR A 120 -3.72 -41.16 -12.02
N VAL A 121 -4.27 -40.33 -12.91
CA VAL A 121 -4.43 -38.89 -12.71
C VAL A 121 -5.81 -38.66 -12.14
N ALA A 122 -5.91 -37.98 -11.01
CA ALA A 122 -7.17 -37.69 -10.35
C ALA A 122 -7.47 -36.18 -10.34
N ILE A 123 -8.75 -35.84 -10.57
CA ILE A 123 -9.32 -34.54 -10.28
C ILE A 123 -10.23 -34.72 -9.06
N THR A 124 -9.81 -34.17 -7.93
CA THR A 124 -10.48 -34.33 -6.65
C THR A 124 -11.19 -33.03 -6.28
N LYS A 125 -12.43 -33.18 -5.85
CA LYS A 125 -13.28 -32.05 -5.45
C LYS A 125 -12.65 -31.30 -4.25
N SER A 126 -12.56 -30.00 -4.43
CA SER A 126 -12.22 -29.06 -3.37
C SER A 126 -13.26 -27.93 -3.35
N TRP A 127 -13.02 -26.81 -3.98
CA TRP A 127 -13.93 -25.68 -3.98
C TRP A 127 -14.53 -25.41 -5.36
N GLY A 128 -15.85 -25.59 -5.46
CA GLY A 128 -16.64 -25.28 -6.64
C GLY A 128 -16.88 -26.45 -7.61
N TRP A 129 -17.87 -26.28 -8.46
CA TRP A 129 -18.30 -27.25 -9.47
C TRP A 129 -17.61 -26.98 -10.80
N ILE A 130 -17.22 -28.03 -11.49
CA ILE A 130 -16.72 -27.98 -12.87
C ILE A 130 -17.30 -29.13 -13.68
N ASP A 131 -17.26 -28.99 -14.99
CA ASP A 131 -17.58 -30.03 -15.94
C ASP A 131 -16.30 -30.39 -16.72
N VAL A 132 -15.95 -31.67 -16.81
CA VAL A 132 -14.68 -32.13 -17.39
C VAL A 132 -14.98 -33.01 -18.60
N ASP A 133 -14.33 -32.70 -19.71
CA ASP A 133 -14.47 -33.44 -20.97
C ASP A 133 -13.39 -34.52 -21.09
N TYR A 134 -12.12 -34.12 -21.12
CA TYR A 134 -10.99 -35.04 -21.20
C TYR A 134 -9.74 -34.47 -20.57
N ILE A 135 -8.71 -35.31 -20.43
CA ILE A 135 -7.35 -34.87 -20.21
C ILE A 135 -6.45 -35.35 -21.34
N GLU A 136 -5.44 -34.57 -21.67
CA GLU A 136 -4.33 -34.96 -22.54
C GLU A 136 -3.00 -34.45 -21.96
N GLY A 137 -1.86 -34.90 -22.50
CA GLY A 137 -0.60 -34.45 -21.94
C GLY A 137 0.53 -34.36 -22.97
N LYS A 138 1.56 -33.63 -22.59
CA LYS A 138 2.82 -33.45 -23.33
C LYS A 138 3.96 -33.35 -22.34
N PRO A 139 5.22 -33.74 -22.77
CA PRO A 139 6.39 -33.50 -21.92
C PRO A 139 6.43 -32.02 -21.46
N TYR A 140 6.72 -31.80 -20.19
CA TYR A 140 6.82 -30.45 -19.65
C TYR A 140 8.05 -29.73 -20.20
N GLU A 141 7.86 -28.53 -20.70
CA GLU A 141 8.93 -27.60 -21.06
C GLU A 141 8.96 -26.44 -20.06
N ALA A 142 10.02 -26.38 -19.27
CA ALA A 142 10.18 -25.32 -18.28
C ALA A 142 10.16 -23.92 -18.93
N LYS A 143 9.38 -23.01 -18.37
CA LYS A 143 9.32 -21.62 -18.85
C LYS A 143 10.67 -20.95 -18.70
N LYS A 144 11.10 -20.25 -19.72
CA LYS A 144 12.29 -19.40 -19.69
C LYS A 144 11.87 -17.99 -19.31
N PHE A 145 12.38 -17.55 -18.18
CA PHE A 145 12.15 -16.17 -17.72
C PHE A 145 13.18 -15.23 -18.35
N ASP A 146 12.70 -14.09 -18.78
CA ASP A 146 13.49 -12.98 -19.36
C ASP A 146 13.21 -11.73 -18.54
N LEU A 147 13.74 -11.71 -17.30
CA LEU A 147 13.51 -10.68 -16.30
C LEU A 147 14.07 -9.33 -16.74
N CYS A 148 13.54 -8.25 -16.21
CA CYS A 148 14.07 -6.92 -16.41
C CYS A 148 15.43 -6.74 -15.72
N ASN A 149 16.27 -5.87 -16.23
CA ASN A 149 17.61 -5.59 -15.65
C ASN A 149 17.60 -4.48 -14.58
N ALA A 150 16.44 -3.90 -14.31
CA ALA A 150 16.26 -2.85 -13.31
C ALA A 150 14.83 -2.90 -12.74
N PRO A 151 14.62 -2.42 -11.51
CA PRO A 151 13.28 -2.33 -10.93
C PRO A 151 12.41 -1.30 -11.67
N VAL A 152 11.08 -1.41 -11.51
CA VAL A 152 10.11 -0.51 -12.14
C VAL A 152 10.23 0.94 -11.63
N THR A 153 10.73 1.15 -10.44
CA THR A 153 10.92 2.47 -9.84
C THR A 153 12.10 3.19 -10.49
N ALA A 154 11.82 4.21 -11.32
CA ALA A 154 12.82 4.90 -12.14
C ALA A 154 13.97 5.53 -11.34
N LYS A 155 13.71 5.96 -10.09
CA LYS A 155 14.70 6.57 -9.19
C LYS A 155 15.03 5.65 -8.02
N ALA A 156 15.03 4.34 -8.23
CA ALA A 156 15.34 3.36 -7.19
C ALA A 156 16.66 3.68 -6.48
N THR A 157 16.65 3.57 -5.16
CA THR A 157 17.86 3.77 -4.35
C THR A 157 18.91 2.71 -4.65
N PRO A 158 20.19 2.96 -4.37
CA PRO A 158 21.24 1.95 -4.51
C PRO A 158 20.92 0.65 -3.77
N SER A 159 20.28 0.72 -2.58
CA SER A 159 19.87 -0.45 -1.81
C SER A 159 18.75 -1.24 -2.51
N ALA A 160 17.74 -0.55 -3.07
CA ALA A 160 16.69 -1.20 -3.85
C ALA A 160 17.24 -1.87 -5.13
N ILE A 161 18.17 -1.21 -5.81
CA ILE A 161 18.85 -1.80 -6.98
C ILE A 161 19.63 -3.06 -6.57
N LYS A 162 20.36 -3.04 -5.45
CA LYS A 162 21.07 -4.23 -4.94
C LYS A 162 20.09 -5.37 -4.62
N LEU A 163 18.99 -5.08 -3.94
CA LEU A 163 17.97 -6.07 -3.62
C LEU A 163 17.36 -6.66 -4.89
N TYR A 164 16.96 -5.83 -5.85
CA TYR A 164 16.43 -6.29 -7.13
C TYR A 164 17.41 -7.18 -7.88
N ASN A 165 18.66 -6.74 -8.01
CA ASN A 165 19.71 -7.52 -8.67
C ASN A 165 19.90 -8.89 -7.99
N PHE A 166 19.88 -8.93 -6.66
CA PHE A 166 19.97 -10.17 -5.90
C PHE A 166 18.82 -11.13 -6.22
N LEU A 167 17.59 -10.61 -6.25
CA LEU A 167 16.40 -11.39 -6.61
C LEU A 167 16.51 -11.95 -8.02
N VAL A 168 16.85 -11.11 -9.02
CA VAL A 168 17.04 -11.51 -10.43
C VAL A 168 18.14 -12.57 -10.59
N ASN A 169 19.26 -12.40 -9.89
CA ASN A 169 20.42 -13.28 -10.02
C ASN A 169 20.20 -14.68 -9.45
N ASN A 170 19.29 -14.81 -8.47
CA ASN A 170 18.97 -16.06 -7.80
C ASN A 170 17.70 -16.72 -8.33
N PHE A 171 16.77 -15.98 -8.94
CA PHE A 171 15.52 -16.54 -9.44
C PHE A 171 15.74 -17.70 -10.43
N GLY A 172 14.99 -18.78 -10.24
CA GLY A 172 15.12 -19.99 -11.03
C GLY A 172 16.32 -20.88 -10.66
N LYS A 173 17.21 -20.40 -9.79
CA LYS A 173 18.43 -21.13 -9.34
C LYS A 173 18.38 -21.44 -7.85
N LYS A 174 17.90 -20.50 -7.05
CA LYS A 174 17.79 -20.61 -5.58
C LYS A 174 16.50 -19.98 -5.10
N THR A 175 15.97 -20.51 -4.01
CA THR A 175 14.79 -20.01 -3.31
C THR A 175 15.19 -19.40 -1.97
N ILE A 176 14.66 -18.25 -1.63
CA ILE A 176 14.94 -17.53 -0.38
C ILE A 176 13.98 -18.06 0.70
N SER A 177 14.52 -18.49 1.82
CA SER A 177 13.73 -18.89 2.98
C SER A 177 13.13 -17.68 3.69
N GLY A 178 11.85 -17.73 4.04
CA GLY A 178 11.16 -16.63 4.70
C GLY A 178 10.29 -17.08 5.86
N VAL A 179 9.83 -16.11 6.64
CA VAL A 179 8.75 -16.24 7.64
C VAL A 179 8.12 -14.88 7.89
N MET A 180 6.80 -14.83 8.03
CA MET A 180 6.08 -13.66 8.51
C MET A 180 6.20 -13.55 10.03
N THR A 181 6.28 -12.32 10.57
CA THR A 181 6.25 -12.06 12.00
C THR A 181 4.89 -11.50 12.43
N GLY A 182 4.38 -11.97 13.57
CA GLY A 182 3.06 -11.60 14.06
C GLY A 182 3.08 -10.86 15.37
N ASN A 183 3.13 -11.57 16.49
CA ASN A 183 3.01 -11.01 17.83
C ASN A 183 4.21 -10.14 18.22
N MET A 184 4.04 -8.81 18.20
CA MET A 184 5.09 -7.86 18.58
C MET A 184 5.25 -7.66 20.10
N ASP A 185 4.28 -8.12 20.92
CA ASP A 185 4.34 -7.89 22.38
C ASP A 185 5.56 -8.54 23.04
N ALA A 186 5.93 -9.74 22.57
CA ALA A 186 7.09 -10.48 23.08
C ALA A 186 8.43 -10.03 22.47
N TYR A 187 8.41 -9.21 21.42
CA TYR A 187 9.63 -8.77 20.75
C TYR A 187 10.30 -7.61 21.48
N THR A 188 11.61 -7.75 21.70
CA THR A 188 12.46 -6.66 22.19
C THR A 188 13.25 -6.06 21.02
N ILE A 189 13.15 -4.75 20.85
CA ILE A 189 13.84 -3.99 19.80
C ILE A 189 15.35 -4.30 19.77
N GLY A 190 15.91 -4.44 18.59
CA GLY A 190 17.35 -4.50 18.31
C GLY A 190 17.84 -5.77 17.62
N ASP A 191 17.11 -6.89 17.67
CA ASP A 191 17.52 -8.13 17.00
C ASP A 191 16.34 -8.94 16.45
N ALA A 192 16.05 -8.79 15.16
CA ALA A 192 14.98 -9.51 14.47
C ALA A 192 15.07 -11.02 14.64
N THR A 193 16.28 -11.60 14.80
CA THR A 193 16.42 -13.05 14.98
C THR A 193 15.91 -13.53 16.35
N GLN A 194 15.60 -12.64 17.27
CA GLN A 194 15.01 -12.99 18.57
C GLN A 194 13.48 -12.98 18.54
N HIS A 195 12.85 -12.53 17.43
CA HIS A 195 11.41 -12.62 17.29
C HIS A 195 10.94 -14.10 17.33
N GLU A 196 9.82 -14.36 18.01
CA GLU A 196 9.36 -15.74 18.26
C GLU A 196 9.15 -16.55 16.98
N ASP A 197 8.62 -15.94 15.90
CA ASP A 197 8.39 -16.60 14.62
C ASP A 197 9.70 -16.94 13.91
N VAL A 198 10.68 -16.04 13.95
CA VAL A 198 12.03 -16.28 13.41
C VAL A 198 12.74 -17.37 14.21
N GLN A 199 12.55 -17.40 15.52
CA GLN A 199 13.05 -18.45 16.40
C GLN A 199 12.35 -19.80 16.17
N ALA A 200 11.06 -19.79 15.79
CA ALA A 200 10.33 -21.02 15.47
C ALA A 200 10.97 -21.73 14.24
N VAL A 201 11.29 -20.97 13.19
CA VAL A 201 12.02 -21.51 12.01
C VAL A 201 13.41 -22.04 12.41
N PHE A 202 14.16 -21.28 13.22
CA PHE A 202 15.47 -21.73 13.71
C PHE A 202 15.37 -23.02 14.53
N LYS A 203 14.40 -23.13 15.41
CA LYS A 203 14.18 -24.35 16.20
C LYS A 203 13.78 -25.55 15.34
N ALA A 204 13.01 -25.31 14.28
CA ALA A 204 12.56 -26.38 13.37
C ALA A 204 13.67 -26.88 12.45
N GLY A 205 14.50 -25.98 11.90
CA GLY A 205 15.46 -26.34 10.85
C GLY A 205 16.92 -25.99 11.10
N GLY A 206 17.26 -25.36 12.23
CA GLY A 206 18.64 -25.07 12.64
C GLY A 206 19.29 -23.86 11.94
N LYS A 207 18.54 -23.11 11.12
CA LYS A 207 19.00 -21.91 10.41
C LYS A 207 17.97 -20.80 10.48
N TYR A 208 18.42 -19.55 10.46
CA TYR A 208 17.54 -18.41 10.36
C TYR A 208 17.06 -18.17 8.92
N PRO A 209 15.80 -17.79 8.71
CA PRO A 209 15.31 -17.39 7.40
C PRO A 209 16.03 -16.13 6.92
N ALA A 210 16.22 -16.00 5.62
CA ALA A 210 16.86 -14.83 5.00
C ALA A 210 15.88 -13.68 4.78
N LEU A 211 14.58 -13.98 4.63
CA LEU A 211 13.51 -13.01 4.44
C LEU A 211 12.60 -13.01 5.68
N VAL A 212 12.31 -11.82 6.20
CA VAL A 212 11.44 -11.66 7.37
C VAL A 212 10.33 -10.68 7.04
N GLY A 213 9.09 -11.17 7.14
CA GLY A 213 7.89 -10.41 6.89
C GLY A 213 7.47 -9.57 8.10
N ILE A 214 6.95 -8.38 7.86
CA ILE A 214 6.31 -7.50 8.85
C ILE A 214 5.01 -6.95 8.29
N ASP A 215 4.11 -6.51 9.17
CA ASP A 215 2.84 -5.89 8.79
C ASP A 215 2.71 -4.47 9.34
N LEU A 216 2.31 -3.55 8.49
CA LEU A 216 2.03 -2.17 8.86
C LEU A 216 0.53 -1.94 9.21
N MET A 217 -0.21 -2.99 9.57
CA MET A 217 -1.65 -2.89 9.87
C MET A 217 -1.99 -1.87 10.96
N ASN A 218 -1.07 -1.61 11.88
CA ASN A 218 -1.26 -0.68 12.99
C ASN A 218 -0.74 0.72 12.71
N ALA A 219 -0.15 0.96 11.54
CA ALA A 219 0.30 2.28 11.13
C ALA A 219 -0.86 3.21 10.75
N THR A 220 -2.04 2.65 10.43
CA THR A 220 -3.24 3.36 10.00
C THR A 220 -4.48 2.90 10.76
N GLY A 221 -5.61 3.54 10.53
CA GLY A 221 -6.88 3.26 11.21
C GLY A 221 -7.11 4.09 12.46
N ALA A 222 -8.24 3.87 13.11
CA ALA A 222 -8.75 4.68 14.22
C ALA A 222 -7.82 4.75 15.44
N ASN A 223 -7.05 3.71 15.67
CA ASN A 223 -6.24 3.57 16.89
C ASN A 223 -4.73 3.81 16.63
N LYS A 224 -4.35 4.24 15.41
CA LYS A 224 -2.95 4.42 14.99
C LYS A 224 -2.08 5.28 15.90
N ASP A 225 -2.72 6.19 16.65
CA ASP A 225 -2.04 7.11 17.55
C ASP A 225 -2.07 6.66 19.04
N ASP A 226 -2.68 5.50 19.32
CA ASP A 226 -2.64 4.88 20.64
C ASP A 226 -1.26 4.22 20.86
N SER A 227 -0.75 4.28 22.08
CA SER A 227 0.63 3.87 22.40
C SER A 227 0.98 2.43 22.00
N TRP A 228 0.03 1.49 22.16
CA TRP A 228 0.27 0.09 21.79
C TRP A 228 0.41 -0.08 20.27
N PHE A 229 -0.42 0.63 19.46
CA PHE A 229 -0.36 0.57 17.99
C PHE A 229 0.92 1.22 17.45
N GLN A 230 1.36 2.32 18.09
CA GLN A 230 2.63 2.96 17.77
C GLN A 230 3.80 2.03 18.12
N GLU A 231 3.83 1.46 19.32
CA GLU A 231 4.87 0.51 19.73
C GLU A 231 4.92 -0.72 18.81
N TYR A 232 3.77 -1.25 18.41
CA TYR A 232 3.70 -2.36 17.45
C TYR A 232 4.37 -1.97 16.12
N THR A 233 4.03 -0.80 15.59
CA THR A 233 4.58 -0.28 14.33
C THR A 233 6.09 -0.03 14.46
N GLU A 234 6.55 0.56 15.55
CA GLU A 234 7.97 0.78 15.85
C GLU A 234 8.75 -0.54 15.88
N LYS A 235 8.21 -1.57 16.53
CA LYS A 235 8.81 -2.91 16.59
C LYS A 235 8.87 -3.58 15.20
N ALA A 236 7.81 -3.45 14.39
CA ALA A 236 7.82 -3.95 13.02
C ALA A 236 8.90 -3.26 12.17
N VAL A 237 9.03 -1.94 12.29
CA VAL A 237 10.07 -1.16 11.60
C VAL A 237 11.47 -1.55 12.09
N ASP A 238 11.66 -1.79 13.39
CA ASP A 238 12.94 -2.26 13.93
C ASP A 238 13.32 -3.64 13.38
N ILE A 239 12.36 -4.57 13.24
CA ILE A 239 12.61 -5.86 12.59
C ILE A 239 13.14 -5.65 11.16
N ALA A 240 12.52 -4.75 10.38
CA ALA A 240 12.97 -4.46 9.03
C ALA A 240 14.41 -3.92 8.99
N LYS A 241 14.73 -2.97 9.87
CA LYS A 241 16.10 -2.43 10.01
C LYS A 241 17.10 -3.48 10.47
N SER A 242 16.73 -4.25 11.48
CA SER A 242 17.58 -5.27 12.08
C SER A 242 17.90 -6.39 11.09
N ILE A 243 16.91 -6.92 10.38
CA ILE A 243 17.14 -7.99 9.40
C ILE A 243 17.98 -7.52 8.22
N TRP A 244 17.75 -6.29 7.71
CA TRP A 244 18.56 -5.69 6.66
C TRP A 244 20.02 -5.55 7.09
N LYS A 245 20.27 -5.05 8.29
CA LYS A 245 21.63 -4.93 8.87
C LYS A 245 22.34 -6.27 8.99
N LYS A 246 21.61 -7.35 9.22
CA LYS A 246 22.13 -8.73 9.24
C LYS A 246 22.34 -9.31 7.83
N GLY A 247 22.04 -8.57 6.78
CA GLY A 247 22.14 -9.00 5.39
C GLY A 247 20.89 -9.68 4.84
N GLY A 248 19.84 -9.82 5.62
CA GLY A 248 18.56 -10.39 5.20
C GLY A 248 17.67 -9.39 4.46
N ILE A 249 16.44 -9.79 4.16
CA ILE A 249 15.47 -9.07 3.33
C ILE A 249 14.21 -8.79 4.16
N PRO A 250 13.84 -7.52 4.40
CA PRO A 250 12.52 -7.20 4.93
C PRO A 250 11.46 -7.30 3.83
N ALA A 251 10.35 -8.00 4.12
CA ALA A 251 9.15 -8.04 3.31
C ALA A 251 8.00 -7.38 4.08
N VAL A 252 7.32 -6.44 3.47
CA VAL A 252 6.33 -5.60 4.14
C VAL A 252 4.96 -5.83 3.52
N THR A 253 4.02 -6.27 4.35
CA THR A 253 2.59 -6.34 4.04
C THR A 253 1.89 -5.17 4.72
N TRP A 254 0.77 -4.74 4.18
CA TRP A 254 -0.04 -3.70 4.80
C TRP A 254 -1.53 -4.10 4.77
N HIS A 255 -1.97 -4.71 5.88
CA HIS A 255 -3.40 -4.89 6.13
C HIS A 255 -4.00 -3.52 6.48
N TRP A 256 -4.39 -2.80 5.46
CA TRP A 256 -4.75 -1.40 5.55
C TRP A 256 -6.11 -1.19 6.22
N ARG A 257 -6.07 -0.62 7.42
CA ARG A 257 -7.25 -0.06 8.10
C ARG A 257 -7.42 1.37 7.61
N PRO A 258 -8.46 1.69 6.80
CA PRO A 258 -8.52 2.96 6.10
C PRO A 258 -9.07 4.07 7.00
N GLY A 259 -8.41 5.22 7.04
CA GLY A 259 -8.86 6.39 7.77
C GLY A 259 -9.11 6.16 9.25
N GLU A 260 -10.37 6.17 9.68
CA GLU A 260 -10.78 5.95 11.08
C GLU A 260 -11.42 4.55 11.29
N GLU A 261 -11.24 3.63 10.36
CA GLU A 261 -11.73 2.25 10.52
C GLU A 261 -10.87 1.45 11.50
N VAL A 262 -11.49 0.49 12.18
CA VAL A 262 -10.81 -0.38 13.15
C VAL A 262 -10.44 -1.74 12.54
N GLU A 263 -10.92 -2.00 11.32
CA GLU A 263 -10.82 -3.30 10.65
C GLU A 263 -10.56 -3.13 9.15
N PHE A 264 -10.05 -4.15 8.50
CA PHE A 264 -9.78 -4.21 7.06
C PHE A 264 -10.59 -5.30 6.34
N TYR A 265 -11.16 -6.26 7.05
CA TYR A 265 -12.08 -7.25 6.50
C TYR A 265 -13.46 -6.65 6.23
N VAL A 266 -14.11 -7.11 5.16
CA VAL A 266 -15.49 -6.73 4.86
C VAL A 266 -16.50 -7.61 5.57
N LYS A 267 -17.75 -7.17 5.59
CA LYS A 267 -18.86 -7.91 6.16
C LYS A 267 -19.01 -9.29 5.53
N GLY A 268 -19.11 -10.31 6.36
CA GLY A 268 -19.22 -11.71 5.95
C GLY A 268 -17.88 -12.44 5.85
N ALA A 269 -16.76 -11.73 5.77
CA ALA A 269 -15.43 -12.32 5.85
C ALA A 269 -14.94 -12.45 7.29
N HIS A 270 -15.21 -11.44 8.13
CA HIS A 270 -14.79 -11.39 9.53
C HIS A 270 -15.77 -10.57 10.38
N ASP A 271 -15.72 -10.72 11.72
CA ASP A 271 -16.45 -9.88 12.69
C ASP A 271 -15.48 -9.52 13.85
N PRO A 272 -15.11 -8.25 14.08
CA PRO A 272 -15.62 -7.03 13.43
C PRO A 272 -15.20 -6.87 11.96
N TYR A 273 -15.90 -6.01 11.21
CA TYR A 273 -15.65 -5.71 9.80
C TYR A 273 -15.73 -4.20 9.54
N THR A 274 -15.25 -3.77 8.36
CA THR A 274 -15.45 -2.42 7.83
C THR A 274 -16.51 -2.40 6.73
N GLU A 275 -17.22 -1.28 6.59
CA GLU A 275 -18.09 -0.95 5.45
C GLU A 275 -17.47 0.17 4.60
N PHE A 276 -16.15 0.36 4.69
CA PHE A 276 -15.45 1.39 3.93
C PHE A 276 -15.49 1.08 2.44
N ASP A 277 -16.01 2.04 1.69
CA ASP A 277 -16.09 1.97 0.22
C ASP A 277 -15.17 3.04 -0.39
N PHE A 278 -14.02 2.62 -0.92
CA PHE A 278 -13.07 3.53 -1.55
C PHE A 278 -13.60 4.14 -2.85
N THR A 279 -14.63 3.55 -3.47
CA THR A 279 -15.20 4.06 -4.73
C THR A 279 -15.99 5.34 -4.53
N GLU A 280 -16.40 5.67 -3.30
CA GLU A 280 -16.94 6.97 -2.94
C GLU A 280 -15.91 8.11 -3.09
N GLY A 281 -14.64 7.76 -3.22
CA GLY A 281 -13.54 8.67 -3.54
C GLY A 281 -13.42 9.03 -5.02
N PHE A 282 -14.20 8.40 -5.90
CA PHE A 282 -14.16 8.70 -7.34
C PHE A 282 -15.16 9.78 -7.74
N VAL A 283 -14.84 10.49 -8.81
CA VAL A 283 -15.80 11.29 -9.56
C VAL A 283 -16.86 10.35 -10.10
N LYS A 284 -18.14 10.65 -9.85
CA LYS A 284 -19.27 9.76 -10.15
C LYS A 284 -19.22 9.20 -11.58
N GLY A 285 -19.29 7.88 -11.70
CA GLY A 285 -19.31 7.15 -12.98
C GLY A 285 -17.94 6.99 -13.64
N THR A 286 -16.86 7.33 -12.95
CA THR A 286 -15.48 7.21 -13.42
C THR A 286 -14.61 6.46 -12.41
N THR A 287 -13.33 6.22 -12.75
CA THR A 287 -12.26 5.81 -11.82
C THR A 287 -11.25 6.94 -11.55
N ASN A 288 -11.62 8.18 -11.87
CA ASN A 288 -10.81 9.36 -11.54
C ASN A 288 -11.10 9.77 -10.10
N TRP A 289 -10.06 10.04 -9.35
CA TRP A 289 -10.18 10.45 -7.95
C TRP A 289 -10.77 11.86 -7.82
N ASP A 290 -11.77 12.00 -6.96
CA ASP A 290 -12.21 13.30 -6.46
C ASP A 290 -11.33 13.68 -5.26
N THR A 291 -10.32 14.52 -5.53
CA THR A 291 -9.34 14.93 -4.52
C THR A 291 -9.95 15.76 -3.37
N LEU A 292 -11.18 16.21 -3.55
CA LEU A 292 -11.92 16.95 -2.50
C LEU A 292 -12.75 16.02 -1.61
N SER A 293 -12.99 14.77 -2.03
CA SER A 293 -13.76 13.81 -1.25
C SER A 293 -13.08 13.48 0.08
N THR A 294 -13.87 13.18 1.09
CA THR A 294 -13.37 12.74 2.41
C THR A 294 -12.65 11.40 2.31
N VAL A 295 -13.13 10.50 1.43
CA VAL A 295 -12.54 9.19 1.21
C VAL A 295 -11.16 9.31 0.57
N TYR A 296 -11.00 10.10 -0.51
CA TYR A 296 -9.68 10.34 -1.08
C TYR A 296 -8.71 10.94 -0.06
N LYS A 297 -9.15 11.93 0.71
CA LYS A 297 -8.29 12.56 1.73
C LYS A 297 -7.86 11.59 2.83
N ALA A 298 -8.74 10.68 3.25
CA ALA A 298 -8.40 9.64 4.21
C ALA A 298 -7.36 8.68 3.62
N LEU A 299 -7.60 8.16 2.40
CA LEU A 299 -6.63 7.31 1.71
C LEU A 299 -5.28 7.99 1.52
N ALA A 300 -5.29 9.25 1.09
CA ALA A 300 -4.09 10.04 0.87
C ALA A 300 -3.29 10.26 2.17
N ALA A 301 -3.96 10.51 3.29
CA ALA A 301 -3.30 10.69 4.59
C ALA A 301 -2.66 9.40 5.08
N ASP A 302 -3.34 8.26 4.92
CA ASP A 302 -2.79 6.95 5.28
C ASP A 302 -1.57 6.59 4.44
N ILE A 303 -1.63 6.81 3.11
CA ILE A 303 -0.49 6.58 2.21
C ILE A 303 0.69 7.48 2.59
N ASP A 304 0.45 8.76 2.93
CA ASP A 304 1.50 9.68 3.36
C ASP A 304 2.15 9.18 4.67
N ARG A 305 1.36 8.73 5.64
CA ARG A 305 1.86 8.20 6.91
C ARG A 305 2.73 6.93 6.71
N VAL A 306 2.29 6.00 5.88
CA VAL A 306 3.09 4.81 5.56
C VAL A 306 4.33 5.18 4.74
N SER A 307 4.24 6.21 3.88
CA SER A 307 5.41 6.75 3.18
C SER A 307 6.47 7.28 4.13
N GLU A 308 6.10 7.93 5.23
CA GLU A 308 7.05 8.43 6.24
C GLU A 308 7.87 7.28 6.84
N ILE A 309 7.24 6.13 7.11
CA ILE A 309 7.91 4.92 7.59
C ILE A 309 8.95 4.44 6.57
N PHE A 310 8.58 4.34 5.30
CA PHE A 310 9.51 3.91 4.26
C PHE A 310 10.62 4.93 3.97
N LEU A 311 10.35 6.23 4.12
CA LEU A 311 11.37 7.28 4.01
C LEU A 311 12.37 7.20 5.17
N GLU A 312 11.95 6.82 6.37
CA GLU A 312 12.85 6.54 7.48
C GLU A 312 13.77 5.35 7.15
N LEU A 313 13.22 4.24 6.66
CA LEU A 313 14.00 3.10 6.18
C LEU A 313 14.95 3.50 5.04
N GLN A 314 14.48 4.31 4.09
CA GLN A 314 15.27 4.80 2.97
C GLN A 314 16.47 5.64 3.43
N LYS A 315 16.27 6.51 4.42
CA LYS A 315 17.34 7.33 5.00
C LYS A 315 18.44 6.49 5.63
N GLU A 316 18.08 5.33 6.18
CA GLU A 316 19.02 4.37 6.75
C GLU A 316 19.61 3.39 5.72
N GLY A 317 19.27 3.55 4.43
CA GLY A 317 19.75 2.70 3.34
C GLY A 317 19.10 1.32 3.32
N VAL A 318 17.97 1.14 3.98
CA VAL A 318 17.21 -0.12 4.00
C VAL A 318 16.30 -0.18 2.78
N ALA A 319 16.35 -1.26 2.00
CA ALA A 319 15.38 -1.57 0.99
C ALA A 319 14.44 -2.69 1.46
N ALA A 320 13.22 -2.73 0.94
CA ALA A 320 12.24 -3.74 1.30
C ALA A 320 11.43 -4.21 0.08
N ILE A 321 10.90 -5.43 0.14
CA ILE A 321 9.82 -5.87 -0.73
C ILE A 321 8.52 -5.32 -0.12
N PHE A 322 7.68 -4.68 -0.91
CA PHE A 322 6.40 -4.14 -0.44
C PHE A 322 5.23 -4.72 -1.22
N ARG A 323 4.31 -5.34 -0.50
CA ARG A 323 3.13 -6.04 -1.01
C ARG A 323 1.85 -5.35 -0.54
N PRO A 324 1.51 -4.17 -1.10
CA PRO A 324 0.26 -3.50 -0.79
C PRO A 324 -0.94 -4.18 -1.45
N LEU A 325 -2.14 -4.03 -0.86
CA LEU A 325 -3.41 -4.42 -1.49
C LEU A 325 -3.41 -5.87 -1.99
N HIS A 326 -2.78 -6.75 -1.21
CA HIS A 326 -2.60 -8.17 -1.55
C HIS A 326 -3.94 -8.91 -1.67
N GLU A 327 -3.91 -10.11 -2.24
CA GLU A 327 -5.06 -10.98 -2.50
C GLU A 327 -6.18 -10.25 -3.26
N SER A 328 -5.78 -9.45 -4.26
CA SER A 328 -6.73 -8.67 -5.04
C SER A 328 -7.75 -9.57 -5.75
N GLY A 329 -9.04 -9.19 -5.63
CA GLY A 329 -10.15 -9.97 -6.16
C GLY A 329 -10.60 -11.15 -5.28
N GLY A 330 -10.08 -11.26 -4.05
CA GLY A 330 -10.47 -12.29 -3.07
C GLY A 330 -11.81 -12.02 -2.37
N ASN A 331 -12.31 -10.80 -2.43
CA ASN A 331 -13.58 -10.37 -1.86
C ASN A 331 -13.69 -10.37 -0.32
N TRP A 332 -12.58 -10.51 0.41
CA TRP A 332 -12.60 -10.45 1.88
C TRP A 332 -12.00 -9.17 2.46
N PHE A 333 -11.18 -8.43 1.71
CA PHE A 333 -10.66 -7.13 2.10
C PHE A 333 -11.42 -6.00 1.40
N TRP A 334 -11.53 -4.82 2.02
CA TRP A 334 -12.25 -3.69 1.45
C TRP A 334 -11.71 -3.26 0.07
N TRP A 335 -10.42 -3.43 -0.19
CA TRP A 335 -9.80 -3.12 -1.49
C TRP A 335 -10.05 -4.17 -2.57
N SER A 336 -10.58 -5.34 -2.22
CA SER A 336 -10.73 -6.48 -3.12
C SER A 336 -12.19 -6.78 -3.54
N THR A 337 -13.17 -5.96 -3.12
CA THR A 337 -14.61 -6.22 -3.29
C THR A 337 -15.25 -5.59 -4.52
N HIS A 338 -14.52 -4.73 -5.22
CA HIS A 338 -15.04 -3.98 -6.37
C HIS A 338 -14.54 -4.53 -7.70
N THR A 339 -14.56 -3.71 -8.76
CA THR A 339 -14.09 -4.14 -10.08
C THR A 339 -12.56 -4.01 -10.21
N GLY A 340 -11.97 -4.83 -11.11
CA GLY A 340 -10.54 -4.72 -11.40
C GLY A 340 -10.10 -3.32 -11.84
N LYS A 341 -10.92 -2.57 -12.57
CA LYS A 341 -10.60 -1.18 -12.96
C LYS A 341 -10.51 -0.23 -11.77
N GLN A 342 -11.38 -0.39 -10.78
CA GLN A 342 -11.37 0.41 -9.56
C GLN A 342 -10.17 0.04 -8.69
N PHE A 343 -9.87 -1.25 -8.55
CA PHE A 343 -8.67 -1.73 -7.88
C PHE A 343 -7.39 -1.17 -8.52
N VAL A 344 -7.28 -1.21 -9.86
CA VAL A 344 -6.15 -0.64 -10.60
C VAL A 344 -5.96 0.83 -10.24
N ALA A 345 -7.04 1.62 -10.19
CA ALA A 345 -6.96 3.02 -9.80
C ALA A 345 -6.46 3.20 -8.36
N LEU A 346 -6.87 2.33 -7.44
CA LEU A 346 -6.40 2.36 -6.05
C LEU A 346 -4.91 1.98 -5.95
N TYR A 347 -4.47 0.91 -6.62
CA TYR A 347 -3.07 0.50 -6.62
C TYR A 347 -2.16 1.58 -7.21
N GLN A 348 -2.58 2.16 -8.34
CA GLN A 348 -1.86 3.27 -8.97
C GLN A 348 -1.80 4.50 -8.05
N LEU A 349 -2.86 4.82 -7.31
CA LEU A 349 -2.84 5.90 -6.31
C LEU A 349 -1.78 5.65 -5.25
N VAL A 350 -1.72 4.44 -4.68
CA VAL A 350 -0.71 4.07 -3.67
C VAL A 350 0.70 4.25 -4.25
N TYR A 351 0.95 3.63 -5.40
CA TYR A 351 2.26 3.68 -6.05
C TYR A 351 2.70 5.11 -6.36
N GLU A 352 1.87 5.85 -7.08
CA GLU A 352 2.24 7.18 -7.57
C GLU A 352 2.42 8.19 -6.44
N ARG A 353 1.55 8.10 -5.43
CA ARG A 353 1.68 8.97 -4.27
C ARG A 353 2.95 8.67 -3.47
N MET A 354 3.28 7.40 -3.25
CA MET A 354 4.50 7.00 -2.55
C MET A 354 5.75 7.37 -3.35
N VAL A 355 5.81 6.97 -4.63
CA VAL A 355 7.03 7.10 -5.45
C VAL A 355 7.23 8.53 -5.94
N PHE A 356 6.24 9.12 -6.59
CA PHE A 356 6.43 10.41 -7.27
C PHE A 356 6.18 11.61 -6.36
N LYS A 357 5.16 11.53 -5.50
CA LYS A 357 4.85 12.64 -4.61
C LYS A 357 5.73 12.64 -3.37
N ASN A 358 5.84 11.49 -2.68
CA ASN A 358 6.52 11.40 -1.39
C ASN A 358 8.00 10.99 -1.53
N GLY A 359 8.45 10.48 -2.69
CA GLY A 359 9.85 10.16 -2.95
C GLY A 359 10.33 8.85 -2.33
N VAL A 360 9.42 7.91 -2.09
CA VAL A 360 9.75 6.56 -1.61
C VAL A 360 10.31 5.74 -2.77
N ASN A 361 11.62 5.52 -2.78
CA ASN A 361 12.33 4.87 -3.89
C ASN A 361 13.16 3.65 -3.46
N ASN A 362 12.95 3.14 -2.24
CA ASN A 362 13.68 2.01 -1.66
C ASN A 362 12.89 0.70 -1.69
N LEU A 363 11.82 0.61 -2.49
CA LEU A 363 10.92 -0.55 -2.51
C LEU A 363 11.05 -1.36 -3.79
N ILE A 364 10.93 -2.68 -3.65
CA ILE A 364 10.63 -3.65 -4.69
C ILE A 364 9.13 -3.96 -4.56
N TRP A 365 8.36 -3.64 -5.59
CA TRP A 365 6.91 -3.71 -5.56
C TRP A 365 6.41 -5.11 -5.90
N ASP A 366 5.55 -5.66 -5.08
CA ASP A 366 4.96 -6.99 -5.23
C ASP A 366 3.45 -6.86 -5.48
N PHE A 367 2.99 -7.28 -6.67
CA PHE A 367 1.59 -7.39 -7.01
C PHE A 367 1.12 -8.82 -6.71
N ASN A 368 0.09 -8.95 -5.88
CA ASN A 368 -0.38 -10.20 -5.36
C ASN A 368 -1.89 -10.36 -5.62
N PRO A 369 -2.29 -10.91 -6.78
CA PRO A 369 -3.68 -11.29 -7.02
C PRO A 369 -4.01 -12.58 -6.26
N GLN A 370 -5.29 -12.74 -5.88
CA GLN A 370 -5.76 -13.92 -5.16
C GLN A 370 -5.48 -15.24 -5.93
N ASN A 371 -5.54 -15.20 -7.26
CA ASN A 371 -5.12 -16.29 -8.13
C ASN A 371 -4.89 -15.77 -9.58
N ALA A 372 -4.48 -16.64 -10.48
CA ALA A 372 -4.17 -16.26 -11.87
C ALA A 372 -5.37 -15.75 -12.67
N SER A 373 -6.62 -16.05 -12.29
CA SER A 373 -7.82 -15.47 -12.94
C SER A 373 -7.94 -13.98 -12.67
N LYS A 374 -7.38 -13.50 -11.58
CA LYS A 374 -7.38 -12.09 -11.18
C LYS A 374 -6.19 -11.29 -11.74
N LEU A 375 -5.38 -11.88 -12.62
CA LEU A 375 -4.32 -11.14 -13.34
C LEU A 375 -4.85 -10.02 -14.23
N SER A 376 -6.13 -10.07 -14.61
CA SER A 376 -6.82 -8.94 -15.27
C SER A 376 -6.93 -7.69 -14.39
N TRP A 377 -6.67 -7.81 -13.08
CA TRP A 377 -6.60 -6.70 -12.13
C TRP A 377 -5.20 -6.07 -12.03
N THR A 378 -4.29 -6.46 -12.94
CA THR A 378 -2.92 -5.92 -12.96
C THR A 378 -2.90 -4.39 -12.99
N PRO A 379 -2.12 -3.73 -12.11
CA PRO A 379 -1.98 -2.27 -12.13
C PRO A 379 -1.22 -1.75 -13.35
N GLY A 380 -0.65 -2.63 -14.16
CA GLY A 380 0.21 -2.34 -15.31
C GLY A 380 1.66 -2.74 -15.06
N GLU A 381 2.36 -3.16 -16.10
CA GLU A 381 3.71 -3.76 -16.00
C GLU A 381 4.77 -2.85 -15.35
N THR A 382 4.57 -1.55 -15.36
CA THR A 382 5.50 -0.56 -14.79
C THR A 382 5.25 -0.25 -13.31
N TYR A 383 4.28 -0.90 -12.66
CA TYR A 383 3.90 -0.65 -11.28
C TYR A 383 4.33 -1.75 -10.30
N TYR A 384 4.88 -2.86 -10.77
CA TYR A 384 5.37 -3.94 -9.91
C TYR A 384 6.56 -4.67 -10.52
N ASP A 385 7.40 -5.22 -9.66
CA ASP A 385 8.61 -5.98 -9.97
C ASP A 385 8.36 -7.47 -9.86
N VAL A 386 7.57 -7.87 -8.87
CA VAL A 386 7.27 -9.23 -8.47
C VAL A 386 5.79 -9.49 -8.66
N LEU A 387 5.47 -10.67 -9.12
CA LEU A 387 4.13 -11.22 -9.19
C LEU A 387 4.05 -12.41 -8.23
N SER A 388 3.22 -12.31 -7.21
CA SER A 388 3.15 -13.32 -6.17
C SER A 388 1.75 -13.89 -5.98
N VAL A 389 1.68 -14.98 -5.24
CA VAL A 389 0.43 -15.62 -4.84
C VAL A 389 0.55 -16.12 -3.40
N ASP A 390 -0.60 -16.19 -2.72
CA ASP A 390 -0.73 -16.72 -1.38
C ASP A 390 -1.45 -18.08 -1.46
N ILE A 391 -0.78 -19.14 -0.97
CA ILE A 391 -1.30 -20.52 -1.06
C ILE A 391 -1.19 -21.22 0.29
N TYR A 392 -2.33 -21.55 0.85
CA TYR A 392 -2.45 -22.26 2.13
C TYR A 392 -2.89 -23.70 1.89
N ASN A 393 -1.90 -24.59 1.71
CA ASN A 393 -2.13 -26.03 1.64
C ASN A 393 -2.45 -26.61 3.03
N ASP A 394 -2.98 -27.82 3.07
CA ASP A 394 -3.20 -28.55 4.32
C ASP A 394 -1.86 -28.80 5.05
N ALA A 395 -1.92 -28.94 6.37
CA ALA A 395 -0.73 -29.23 7.19
C ALA A 395 0.04 -30.45 6.66
N ASN A 396 1.35 -30.31 6.55
CA ASN A 396 2.29 -31.29 5.97
C ASN A 396 2.10 -31.58 4.48
N ASP A 397 1.38 -30.77 3.75
CA ASP A 397 1.35 -30.81 2.31
C ASP A 397 2.48 -29.92 1.76
N HIS A 398 3.57 -30.57 1.31
CA HIS A 398 4.82 -29.94 0.88
C HIS A 398 4.98 -29.90 -0.63
N GLN A 399 3.89 -29.79 -1.36
CA GLN A 399 3.90 -29.70 -2.81
C GLN A 399 4.58 -28.42 -3.30
N SER A 400 5.05 -28.50 -4.55
CA SER A 400 5.71 -27.37 -5.24
C SER A 400 4.77 -26.23 -5.62
N ASN A 401 3.46 -26.47 -5.65
CA ASN A 401 2.46 -25.58 -6.22
C ASN A 401 2.74 -25.24 -7.70
N SER A 402 3.23 -26.24 -8.47
CA SER A 402 3.66 -26.06 -9.87
C SER A 402 2.53 -25.62 -10.79
N ALA A 403 1.28 -26.01 -10.53
CA ALA A 403 0.14 -25.57 -11.30
C ALA A 403 -0.02 -24.03 -11.23
N ALA A 404 0.02 -23.47 -10.03
CA ALA A 404 -0.02 -22.02 -9.84
C ALA A 404 1.18 -21.33 -10.49
N PHE A 405 2.39 -21.88 -10.30
CA PHE A 405 3.60 -21.32 -10.91
C PHE A 405 3.50 -21.23 -12.44
N VAL A 406 3.06 -22.31 -13.07
CA VAL A 406 2.91 -22.38 -14.54
C VAL A 406 1.82 -21.44 -15.02
N ASP A 407 0.69 -21.37 -14.30
CA ASP A 407 -0.43 -20.50 -14.63
C ASP A 407 -0.04 -19.02 -14.55
N PHE A 408 0.68 -18.63 -13.49
CA PHE A 408 1.21 -17.27 -13.34
C PHE A 408 2.27 -16.96 -14.42
N ALA A 409 3.15 -17.90 -14.77
CA ALA A 409 4.12 -17.71 -15.83
C ALA A 409 3.47 -17.60 -17.22
N ASN A 410 2.38 -18.34 -17.47
CA ASN A 410 1.65 -18.30 -18.73
C ASN A 410 0.85 -16.98 -18.91
N LYS A 411 0.16 -16.55 -17.88
CA LYS A 411 -0.79 -15.42 -17.92
C LYS A 411 -0.17 -14.10 -17.47
N GLY A 412 0.73 -14.13 -16.46
CA GLY A 412 1.41 -12.96 -15.91
C GLY A 412 2.66 -12.54 -16.66
N GLY A 413 3.12 -13.37 -17.60
CA GLY A 413 4.35 -13.13 -18.37
C GLY A 413 5.62 -13.61 -17.65
N THR A 414 6.71 -13.70 -18.43
CA THR A 414 8.01 -14.24 -17.97
C THR A 414 9.03 -13.14 -17.64
N ASN A 415 8.59 -11.90 -17.56
CA ASN A 415 9.44 -10.75 -17.24
C ASN A 415 9.35 -10.30 -15.77
N LYS A 416 8.58 -11.03 -14.95
CA LYS A 416 8.39 -10.79 -13.52
C LYS A 416 8.96 -11.95 -12.70
N ILE A 417 9.43 -11.62 -11.50
CA ILE A 417 9.83 -12.60 -10.51
C ILE A 417 8.57 -13.24 -9.91
N LEU A 418 8.52 -14.56 -9.79
CA LEU A 418 7.39 -15.25 -9.16
C LEU A 418 7.74 -15.69 -7.74
N SER A 419 6.81 -15.54 -6.79
CA SER A 419 7.02 -15.91 -5.39
C SER A 419 5.75 -16.40 -4.68
N LEU A 420 5.95 -17.17 -3.61
CA LEU A 420 4.93 -17.44 -2.59
C LEU A 420 5.08 -16.39 -1.48
N SER A 421 4.26 -15.35 -1.53
CA SER A 421 4.39 -14.25 -0.57
C SER A 421 3.65 -14.50 0.74
N GLU A 422 2.74 -15.45 0.75
CA GLU A 422 2.23 -16.13 1.94
C GLU A 422 2.02 -17.61 1.64
N ASN A 423 2.24 -18.43 2.63
CA ASN A 423 1.90 -19.85 2.52
C ASN A 423 1.62 -20.48 3.89
N GLY A 424 0.96 -21.64 3.89
CA GLY A 424 0.89 -22.54 5.00
C GLY A 424 2.22 -23.32 5.15
N PRO A 425 2.22 -24.67 5.03
CA PRO A 425 3.47 -25.43 5.02
C PRO A 425 4.36 -25.03 3.85
N ILE A 426 5.68 -25.05 4.07
CA ILE A 426 6.64 -24.75 3.01
C ILE A 426 6.71 -25.91 2.00
N PRO A 427 6.89 -25.63 0.72
CA PRO A 427 7.12 -26.67 -0.28
C PRO A 427 8.48 -27.37 -0.05
N ASP A 428 8.53 -28.66 -0.32
CA ASP A 428 9.78 -29.42 -0.30
C ASP A 428 10.69 -28.98 -1.45
N VAL A 429 11.98 -28.81 -1.16
CA VAL A 429 12.95 -28.28 -2.13
C VAL A 429 13.07 -29.17 -3.36
N ASP A 430 13.02 -30.50 -3.22
CA ASP A 430 13.11 -31.40 -4.37
C ASP A 430 11.85 -31.31 -5.22
N ASN A 431 10.66 -31.19 -4.60
CA ASN A 431 9.42 -30.99 -5.33
C ASN A 431 9.49 -29.70 -6.17
N MET A 432 9.89 -28.56 -5.57
CA MET A 432 10.01 -27.30 -6.31
C MET A 432 10.91 -27.41 -7.53
N TYR A 433 12.11 -27.99 -7.37
CA TYR A 433 13.10 -28.02 -8.45
C TYR A 433 12.83 -29.11 -9.47
N ASN A 434 12.26 -30.25 -9.06
CA ASN A 434 11.85 -31.31 -9.98
C ASN A 434 10.65 -30.86 -10.82
N ASP A 435 9.71 -30.14 -10.24
CA ASP A 435 8.50 -29.67 -10.92
C ASP A 435 8.72 -28.36 -11.70
N GLY A 436 9.90 -27.74 -11.55
CA GLY A 436 10.23 -26.48 -12.19
C GLY A 436 9.52 -25.26 -11.58
N ALA A 437 8.86 -25.41 -10.42
CA ALA A 437 8.22 -24.32 -9.67
C ALA A 437 9.22 -23.63 -8.75
N THR A 438 10.22 -23.00 -9.33
CA THR A 438 11.34 -22.38 -8.63
C THR A 438 10.98 -20.99 -8.09
N TRP A 439 10.07 -20.95 -7.12
CA TRP A 439 9.65 -19.72 -6.45
C TRP A 439 10.85 -18.94 -5.93
N SER A 440 10.83 -17.60 -6.07
CA SER A 440 11.92 -16.73 -5.59
C SER A 440 12.08 -16.82 -4.09
N TRP A 441 10.96 -16.88 -3.38
CA TRP A 441 10.90 -17.16 -1.95
C TRP A 441 9.59 -17.87 -1.60
N TRP A 442 9.56 -18.42 -0.40
CA TRP A 442 8.36 -18.80 0.33
C TRP A 442 8.38 -18.13 1.71
N MET A 443 7.21 -17.77 2.23
CA MET A 443 7.05 -17.07 3.50
C MET A 443 5.82 -17.60 4.23
N PRO A 444 5.95 -18.70 5.03
CA PRO A 444 4.85 -19.13 5.86
C PRO A 444 4.40 -17.99 6.77
N TRP A 445 3.08 -17.90 6.97
CA TRP A 445 2.51 -16.93 7.89
C TRP A 445 3.00 -17.20 9.31
N TYR A 446 2.79 -16.30 10.23
CA TYR A 446 3.41 -16.40 11.56
C TYR A 446 2.92 -17.57 12.40
N GLU A 447 3.76 -18.02 13.35
CA GLU A 447 3.57 -19.10 14.31
C GLU A 447 3.16 -18.54 15.67
N SER A 448 2.18 -17.75 15.82
CA SER A 448 1.88 -17.20 17.13
C SER A 448 1.38 -18.27 18.12
N PRO A 449 2.07 -18.51 19.25
CA PRO A 449 1.60 -19.43 20.29
C PRO A 449 0.26 -19.04 20.89
N SER A 450 -0.14 -17.79 20.78
CA SER A 450 -1.42 -17.25 21.25
C SER A 450 -2.59 -17.52 20.30
N TRP A 451 -2.31 -17.95 19.07
CA TRP A 451 -3.29 -18.31 18.06
C TRP A 451 -3.22 -19.81 17.80
N ASN A 452 -4.34 -20.52 17.93
CA ASN A 452 -4.42 -21.95 17.64
C ASN A 452 -4.13 -22.19 16.15
N GLY A 453 -2.89 -22.49 15.80
CA GLY A 453 -2.52 -22.89 14.45
C GLY A 453 -1.55 -21.94 13.75
N GLY A 454 -0.38 -21.75 14.33
CA GLY A 454 0.73 -21.14 13.60
C GLY A 454 1.17 -21.98 12.41
N PHE A 455 1.72 -21.34 11.38
CA PHE A 455 1.99 -21.98 10.09
C PHE A 455 3.39 -22.60 9.98
N VAL A 456 4.34 -22.21 10.84
CA VAL A 456 5.67 -22.87 10.88
C VAL A 456 5.53 -24.32 11.34
N SER A 457 4.66 -24.59 12.32
CA SER A 457 4.40 -25.93 12.84
C SER A 457 3.59 -26.84 11.90
N GLN A 458 2.96 -26.28 10.87
CA GLN A 458 2.27 -27.05 9.83
C GLN A 458 3.26 -27.72 8.86
N THR A 459 4.52 -27.34 8.88
CA THR A 459 5.60 -27.97 8.13
C THR A 459 6.29 -29.02 8.97
N ALA A 460 6.43 -30.25 8.45
CA ALA A 460 7.18 -31.31 9.12
C ALA A 460 8.62 -30.88 9.40
N ALA A 461 9.11 -31.17 10.63
CA ALA A 461 10.47 -30.81 11.04
C ALA A 461 11.56 -31.36 10.08
N SER A 462 11.35 -32.56 9.51
CA SER A 462 12.25 -33.15 8.53
C SER A 462 12.36 -32.32 7.24
N VAL A 463 11.25 -31.67 6.81
CA VAL A 463 11.23 -30.81 5.62
C VAL A 463 11.94 -29.48 5.93
N TRP A 464 11.73 -28.89 7.11
CA TRP A 464 12.51 -27.73 7.56
C TRP A 464 14.00 -28.03 7.54
N GLN A 465 14.44 -29.12 8.17
CA GLN A 465 15.84 -29.52 8.26
C GLN A 465 16.45 -29.76 6.87
N LYS A 466 15.74 -30.50 6.01
CA LYS A 466 16.15 -30.77 4.64
C LYS A 466 16.30 -29.48 3.84
N ASN A 467 15.27 -28.65 3.80
CA ASN A 467 15.27 -27.44 3.00
C ASN A 467 16.35 -26.45 3.46
N LEU A 468 16.45 -26.15 4.74
CA LEU A 468 17.40 -25.15 5.22
C LEU A 468 18.87 -25.61 5.13
N ALA A 469 19.12 -26.94 5.03
CA ALA A 469 20.44 -27.49 4.78
C ALA A 469 20.82 -27.50 3.29
N ASP A 470 19.84 -27.45 2.38
CA ASP A 470 20.05 -27.56 0.92
C ASP A 470 20.73 -26.30 0.36
N ASP A 471 21.63 -26.48 -0.61
CA ASP A 471 22.35 -25.37 -1.25
C ASP A 471 21.47 -24.53 -2.19
N ARG A 472 20.33 -25.05 -2.59
CA ARG A 472 19.32 -24.35 -3.39
C ARG A 472 18.49 -23.37 -2.55
N ILE A 473 18.52 -23.51 -1.21
CA ILE A 473 17.79 -22.61 -0.29
C ILE A 473 18.76 -21.60 0.34
N ILE A 474 18.40 -20.33 0.21
CA ILE A 474 19.14 -19.21 0.80
C ILE A 474 18.61 -18.97 2.21
N THR A 475 19.45 -19.19 3.20
CA THR A 475 19.26 -18.86 4.61
C THR A 475 20.05 -17.62 4.98
N LEU A 476 19.78 -16.99 6.12
CA LEU A 476 20.43 -15.74 6.52
C LEU A 476 21.96 -15.83 6.52
N ASP A 477 22.53 -16.95 6.93
CA ASP A 477 23.99 -17.20 6.92
C ASP A 477 24.57 -17.40 5.51
N LYS A 478 23.74 -17.61 4.49
CA LYS A 478 24.13 -17.67 3.07
C LYS A 478 23.95 -16.34 2.33
N MET A 479 23.44 -15.31 3.00
CA MET A 479 23.31 -13.98 2.41
C MET A 479 24.69 -13.32 2.25
N PRO A 480 24.92 -12.59 1.13
CA PRO A 480 26.24 -11.99 0.87
C PRO A 480 26.58 -10.79 1.77
N GLY A 481 25.56 -10.22 2.47
CA GLY A 481 25.67 -8.92 3.13
C GLY A 481 25.58 -7.76 2.13
N TRP A 482 24.74 -6.78 2.43
CA TRP A 482 24.39 -5.71 1.49
C TRP A 482 25.55 -4.75 1.19
N ASP A 483 26.47 -4.56 2.15
CA ASP A 483 27.66 -3.72 1.93
C ASP A 483 28.59 -4.31 0.88
N ASN A 484 28.69 -5.63 0.84
CA ASN A 484 29.60 -6.36 -0.05
C ASN A 484 28.96 -6.77 -1.38
N TYR A 485 27.63 -6.69 -1.49
CA TYR A 485 26.93 -7.08 -2.71
C TYR A 485 27.01 -5.99 -3.77
N THR A 486 27.72 -6.28 -4.86
CA THR A 486 27.96 -5.34 -5.97
C THR A 486 27.58 -5.89 -7.35
N GLU A 487 26.97 -7.09 -7.39
CA GLU A 487 26.61 -7.75 -8.63
C GLU A 487 25.51 -6.97 -9.35
N ALA A 488 25.69 -6.75 -10.66
CA ALA A 488 24.62 -6.28 -11.52
C ALA A 488 23.58 -7.38 -11.76
N ALA A 489 22.38 -7.00 -12.19
CA ALA A 489 21.40 -7.99 -12.64
C ALA A 489 21.96 -8.84 -13.79
N ALA A 490 21.78 -10.15 -13.71
CA ALA A 490 22.22 -11.08 -14.75
C ALA A 490 21.45 -10.88 -16.06
N SER A 491 20.27 -10.29 -16.01
CA SER A 491 19.47 -9.95 -17.18
C SER A 491 20.03 -8.72 -17.91
N THR A 492 19.92 -8.76 -19.23
CA THR A 492 20.23 -7.60 -20.10
C THR A 492 18.98 -6.93 -20.67
N LYS A 493 17.78 -7.44 -20.33
CA LYS A 493 16.52 -6.93 -20.83
C LYS A 493 16.20 -5.58 -20.19
N VAL A 494 16.11 -4.56 -21.02
CA VAL A 494 15.65 -3.24 -20.60
C VAL A 494 14.13 -3.21 -20.67
N CYS A 495 13.49 -2.98 -19.53
CA CYS A 495 12.04 -2.79 -19.45
C CYS A 495 11.70 -1.32 -19.20
N PRO A 496 10.49 -0.87 -19.56
CA PRO A 496 10.03 0.46 -19.20
C PRO A 496 9.92 0.60 -17.68
N THR A 497 10.41 1.71 -17.16
CA THR A 497 10.20 2.12 -15.77
C THR A 497 8.92 2.92 -15.65
N SER A 498 8.39 3.03 -14.41
CA SER A 498 7.25 3.89 -14.13
C SER A 498 7.56 5.36 -14.46
N THR A 499 6.56 6.03 -15.01
CA THR A 499 6.58 7.48 -15.22
C THR A 499 5.36 8.07 -14.54
N GLU A 500 5.55 9.22 -13.91
CA GLU A 500 4.44 9.98 -13.35
C GLU A 500 3.41 10.26 -14.44
N ASN A 501 2.17 9.83 -14.23
CA ASN A 501 1.11 10.05 -15.23
C ASN A 501 0.22 11.25 -14.88
N GLY A 502 0.50 11.93 -13.77
CA GLY A 502 -0.18 13.15 -13.33
C GLY A 502 -1.65 12.97 -12.93
N LYS A 503 -2.14 11.73 -12.89
CA LYS A 503 -3.56 11.48 -12.56
C LYS A 503 -3.89 11.70 -11.08
N PHE A 504 -2.88 11.70 -10.22
CA PHE A 504 -3.05 11.74 -8.75
C PHE A 504 -2.39 12.96 -8.11
N ASP A 505 -1.68 13.78 -8.87
CA ASP A 505 -1.33 15.12 -8.47
C ASP A 505 -2.43 16.06 -8.93
N ALA A 506 -2.89 16.85 -7.96
CA ALA A 506 -3.86 17.91 -8.08
C ALA A 506 -4.62 17.88 -9.41
N ASP A 507 -5.88 17.57 -9.37
CA ASP A 507 -6.79 17.70 -10.50
C ASP A 507 -6.55 19.02 -11.28
N THR A 508 -5.57 18.98 -12.21
CA THR A 508 -5.36 20.10 -13.14
C THR A 508 -6.50 20.21 -14.15
N SER A 509 -7.42 19.23 -14.19
CA SER A 509 -8.64 19.30 -15.00
C SER A 509 -9.75 20.09 -14.34
N LYS A 510 -9.63 20.40 -13.04
CA LYS A 510 -10.52 21.31 -12.30
C LYS A 510 -9.89 22.67 -11.99
N LYS A 511 -9.07 23.20 -12.88
CA LYS A 511 -8.76 24.65 -12.83
C LYS A 511 -10.00 25.53 -12.99
N GLU A 512 -11.15 24.97 -13.34
CA GLU A 512 -12.41 25.71 -13.46
C GLU A 512 -13.29 25.73 -12.20
N ASP A 513 -12.99 24.88 -11.16
CA ASP A 513 -13.79 24.85 -9.92
C ASP A 513 -12.95 24.91 -8.62
N ALA A 514 -11.62 24.97 -8.69
CA ALA A 514 -10.84 25.41 -7.55
C ALA A 514 -11.19 26.89 -7.34
N LYS A 515 -11.96 27.18 -6.30
CA LYS A 515 -12.16 28.57 -5.90
C LYS A 515 -10.77 29.15 -5.73
N ASN A 516 -10.45 30.17 -6.54
CA ASN A 516 -9.26 30.97 -6.34
C ASN A 516 -9.39 31.57 -4.94
N MET A 517 -8.62 31.02 -3.98
CA MET A 517 -8.62 31.51 -2.62
C MET A 517 -7.57 32.60 -2.52
N MET A 518 -7.81 33.55 -1.68
CA MET A 518 -6.96 34.71 -1.45
C MET A 518 -6.75 34.91 0.05
N MET A 519 -5.64 35.50 0.41
CA MET A 519 -5.38 35.89 1.80
C MET A 519 -6.00 37.23 2.11
N ALA A 520 -6.98 37.27 3.02
CA ALA A 520 -7.56 38.49 3.56
C ALA A 520 -6.93 38.82 4.91
N VAL A 521 -6.42 40.04 5.03
CA VAL A 521 -5.81 40.55 6.26
C VAL A 521 -6.60 41.78 6.73
N THR A 522 -7.19 41.72 7.92
CA THR A 522 -7.92 42.81 8.52
C THR A 522 -7.01 43.60 9.45
N TYR A 523 -6.83 44.86 9.13
CA TYR A 523 -6.01 45.82 9.87
C TYR A 523 -6.90 46.73 10.74
N THR A 524 -6.34 47.15 11.87
CA THR A 524 -6.97 48.09 12.80
C THR A 524 -5.98 49.18 13.16
N ALA A 525 -6.42 50.45 12.98
CA ALA A 525 -5.67 51.66 13.38
C ALA A 525 -4.17 51.60 13.01
N LEU A 526 -3.86 51.42 11.72
CA LEU A 526 -2.47 51.48 11.26
C LEU A 526 -1.85 52.81 11.60
N ASN A 527 -0.54 52.79 11.89
CA ASN A 527 0.28 53.98 12.07
C ASN A 527 1.28 54.11 10.88
N ASP A 528 2.11 55.14 10.92
CA ASP A 528 3.13 55.42 9.93
C ASP A 528 4.22 54.37 9.84
N SER A 529 4.41 53.56 10.87
CA SER A 529 5.34 52.43 10.86
C SER A 529 4.78 51.16 10.18
N GLY A 530 3.48 51.17 9.84
CA GLY A 530 2.80 50.06 9.19
C GLY A 530 2.66 48.79 10.04
N ALA A 531 2.12 47.76 9.42
CA ALA A 531 2.04 46.41 9.99
C ALA A 531 2.59 45.36 9.04
N ASN A 532 3.26 44.39 9.60
CA ASN A 532 4.03 43.39 8.91
C ASN A 532 3.43 42.00 9.10
N ILE A 533 3.30 41.27 8.01
CA ILE A 533 2.95 39.87 8.01
C ILE A 533 4.07 39.08 7.29
N GLU A 534 4.39 37.90 7.76
CA GLU A 534 5.52 37.10 7.27
C GLU A 534 5.14 35.65 6.96
N LEU A 535 5.78 35.09 5.91
CA LEU A 535 5.74 33.68 5.57
C LEU A 535 7.16 33.11 5.65
N GLN A 536 7.34 32.04 6.41
CA GLN A 536 8.57 31.27 6.44
C GLN A 536 8.57 30.21 5.32
N LYS A 537 9.76 29.71 4.92
CA LYS A 537 9.96 28.73 3.87
C LYS A 537 9.70 29.27 2.44
N VAL A 538 10.40 30.35 2.11
CA VAL A 538 10.39 30.89 0.77
C VAL A 538 11.15 29.97 -0.18
N PRO A 539 10.65 29.71 -1.41
CA PRO A 539 11.40 28.91 -2.40
C PRO A 539 12.68 29.65 -2.82
N ASN A 540 13.65 28.90 -3.36
CA ASN A 540 14.82 29.52 -3.99
C ASN A 540 14.36 30.33 -5.22
N LEU A 541 14.62 31.64 -5.22
CA LEU A 541 14.22 32.58 -6.26
C LEU A 541 15.36 32.98 -7.21
N THR A 542 16.50 32.28 -7.16
CA THR A 542 17.62 32.56 -8.05
C THR A 542 17.19 32.65 -9.51
N GLY A 543 17.57 33.73 -10.18
CA GLY A 543 17.21 34.01 -11.56
C GLY A 543 15.91 34.79 -11.75
N ALA A 544 15.12 35.03 -10.71
CA ALA A 544 14.00 35.96 -10.79
C ALA A 544 14.47 37.41 -10.69
N GLN A 545 13.74 38.29 -11.32
CA GLN A 545 13.99 39.74 -11.29
C GLN A 545 12.88 40.49 -10.56
N THR A 546 11.65 39.99 -10.68
CA THR A 546 10.50 40.62 -10.04
C THR A 546 9.64 39.62 -9.31
N VAL A 547 8.89 40.08 -8.31
CA VAL A 547 7.79 39.37 -7.64
C VAL A 547 6.53 40.22 -7.78
N SER A 548 5.45 39.59 -8.21
CA SER A 548 4.15 40.24 -8.36
C SER A 548 3.13 39.65 -7.38
N VAL A 549 2.18 40.50 -6.95
CA VAL A 549 1.02 40.12 -6.17
C VAL A 549 -0.16 41.03 -6.52
N LYS A 550 -1.33 40.44 -6.73
CA LYS A 550 -2.55 41.25 -6.90
C LYS A 550 -3.13 41.59 -5.52
N ILE A 551 -3.42 42.84 -5.32
CA ILE A 551 -3.86 43.36 -4.03
C ILE A 551 -5.17 44.13 -4.22
N THR A 552 -6.16 43.87 -3.35
CA THR A 552 -7.41 44.59 -3.28
C THR A 552 -7.52 45.26 -1.93
N ASN A 553 -7.62 46.56 -1.90
CA ASN A 553 -7.81 47.35 -0.68
C ASN A 553 -9.32 47.61 -0.42
N ASN A 554 -9.92 46.80 0.45
CA ASN A 554 -11.32 46.97 0.89
C ASN A 554 -11.46 47.73 2.21
N GLY A 555 -10.45 48.49 2.60
CA GLY A 555 -10.47 49.34 3.78
C GLY A 555 -10.65 50.80 3.44
N SER A 556 -10.56 51.63 4.44
CA SER A 556 -10.69 53.09 4.35
C SER A 556 -10.07 53.79 5.57
N GLY A 557 -10.01 55.10 5.53
CA GLY A 557 -9.59 55.92 6.68
C GLY A 557 -8.10 56.24 6.71
N GLY A 558 -7.31 55.80 5.76
CA GLY A 558 -5.92 56.22 5.61
C GLY A 558 -5.83 57.73 5.31
N ALA A 559 -4.87 58.43 5.94
CA ALA A 559 -4.70 59.87 5.82
C ALA A 559 -4.58 60.37 4.37
N ASP A 560 -4.07 59.50 3.46
CA ASP A 560 -3.84 59.83 2.05
C ASP A 560 -4.80 59.11 1.09
N GLY A 561 -5.86 58.43 1.61
CA GLY A 561 -6.89 57.76 0.81
C GLY A 561 -6.42 56.45 0.14
N GLY A 562 -5.50 55.73 0.75
CA GLY A 562 -4.98 54.43 0.28
C GLY A 562 -3.92 53.85 1.20
N ILE A 563 -3.26 52.81 0.73
CA ILE A 563 -2.21 52.10 1.45
C ILE A 563 -0.93 52.01 0.62
N TRP A 564 0.21 52.01 1.30
CA TRP A 564 1.49 51.60 0.76
C TRP A 564 1.74 50.14 1.09
N VAL A 565 2.14 49.33 0.10
CA VAL A 565 2.55 47.93 0.30
C VAL A 565 4.00 47.78 -0.12
N GLY A 566 4.82 47.20 0.77
CA GLY A 566 6.22 46.88 0.53
C GLY A 566 6.47 45.36 0.65
N LEU A 567 7.56 44.89 0.04
CA LEU A 567 8.04 43.53 0.11
C LEU A 567 9.46 43.51 0.67
N ALA A 568 9.76 42.55 1.53
CA ALA A 568 11.10 42.35 2.05
C ALA A 568 11.40 40.85 2.21
N PHE A 569 12.68 40.49 2.12
CA PHE A 569 13.16 39.15 2.36
C PHE A 569 14.16 39.09 3.51
N VAL A 570 14.16 37.99 4.26
CA VAL A 570 15.17 37.71 5.29
C VAL A 570 16.02 36.53 4.85
N ARG A 571 17.33 36.63 4.99
CA ARG A 571 18.26 35.55 4.64
C ARG A 571 18.30 34.44 5.69
N ASP A 572 18.60 33.22 5.26
CA ASP A 572 18.87 32.12 6.19
C ASP A 572 20.17 32.43 7.00
N GLY A 573 20.11 32.17 8.30
CA GLY A 573 21.19 32.54 9.24
C GLY A 573 21.02 33.86 9.98
N MET A 574 20.10 34.74 9.53
CA MET A 574 19.77 36.02 10.16
C MET A 574 18.42 36.02 10.86
N LYS A 575 17.76 34.86 10.94
CA LYS A 575 16.42 34.66 11.50
C LYS A 575 16.25 35.06 12.98
N ASP A 576 17.36 35.19 13.72
CA ASP A 576 17.34 35.57 15.14
C ASP A 576 17.58 37.06 15.38
N SER A 577 17.87 37.86 14.32
CA SER A 577 18.01 39.29 14.45
C SER A 577 16.65 39.99 14.32
N LEU A 578 16.11 40.41 15.42
CA LEU A 578 14.77 40.97 15.61
C LEU A 578 14.41 42.25 14.78
N TRP A 579 15.34 42.79 13.96
CA TRP A 579 15.21 44.10 13.37
C TRP A 579 15.73 44.25 11.93
N THR A 580 16.10 43.19 11.25
CA THR A 580 16.69 43.32 9.92
C THR A 580 15.70 42.97 8.82
N TRP A 581 15.05 43.96 8.32
CA TRP A 581 14.56 44.06 6.95
C TRP A 581 15.79 44.07 6.04
N GLU A 582 16.50 42.97 5.97
CA GLU A 582 17.84 42.99 5.35
C GLU A 582 17.76 43.29 3.86
N MET A 583 16.67 42.89 3.22
CA MET A 583 16.52 43.08 1.78
C MET A 583 15.10 43.54 1.45
N SER A 584 14.78 44.81 1.81
CA SER A 584 13.53 45.42 1.40
C SER A 584 13.64 45.92 -0.04
N THR A 585 12.53 45.74 -0.79
CA THR A 585 12.46 46.30 -2.16
C THR A 585 12.50 47.81 -2.09
N THR A 586 13.23 48.45 -3.04
CA THR A 586 13.45 49.90 -3.06
C THR A 586 12.21 50.70 -3.41
N LYS A 587 11.16 50.05 -3.92
CA LYS A 587 9.89 50.66 -4.27
C LYS A 587 8.73 49.95 -3.57
N SER A 588 7.83 50.72 -2.99
CA SER A 588 6.51 50.27 -2.50
C SER A 588 5.45 50.53 -3.56
N CYS A 589 4.35 49.80 -3.45
CA CYS A 589 3.19 49.94 -4.32
C CYS A 589 2.07 50.69 -3.60
N TRP A 590 1.46 51.69 -4.25
CA TRP A 590 0.33 52.43 -3.72
C TRP A 590 -1.01 51.90 -4.23
N ILE A 591 -1.99 51.71 -3.35
CA ILE A 591 -3.32 51.23 -3.71
C ILE A 591 -4.38 52.09 -3.00
N ASN A 592 -5.18 52.79 -3.79
CA ASN A 592 -6.28 53.63 -3.27
C ASN A 592 -7.34 52.80 -2.53
N ASP A 593 -8.04 53.42 -1.64
CA ASP A 593 -9.19 52.83 -0.95
C ASP A 593 -10.24 52.34 -1.96
N GLY A 594 -10.72 51.11 -1.80
CA GLY A 594 -11.66 50.45 -2.70
C GLY A 594 -11.11 50.00 -4.03
N ALA A 595 -9.81 50.12 -4.26
CA ALA A 595 -9.16 49.72 -5.53
C ALA A 595 -8.42 48.37 -5.49
N SER A 596 -8.26 47.78 -6.67
CA SER A 596 -7.39 46.62 -6.87
C SER A 596 -6.26 46.98 -7.84
N SER A 597 -5.05 46.48 -7.57
CA SER A 597 -3.87 46.63 -8.43
C SER A 597 -2.95 45.42 -8.34
N THR A 598 -2.27 45.11 -9.41
CA THR A 598 -1.14 44.17 -9.36
C THR A 598 0.12 44.98 -9.05
N CYS A 599 0.75 44.69 -7.93
CA CYS A 599 2.01 45.26 -7.52
C CYS A 599 3.16 44.37 -8.04
N GLU A 600 4.17 45.00 -8.60
CA GLU A 600 5.37 44.33 -9.05
C GLU A 600 6.58 44.93 -8.32
N PHE A 601 7.35 44.09 -7.67
CA PHE A 601 8.50 44.48 -6.87
C PHE A 601 9.78 44.00 -7.52
N ASP A 602 10.74 44.94 -7.78
CA ASP A 602 12.09 44.59 -8.19
C ASP A 602 12.82 43.92 -7.02
N ILE A 603 13.24 42.67 -7.22
CA ILE A 603 13.97 41.87 -6.24
C ILE A 603 15.42 41.63 -6.62
N THR A 604 15.94 42.40 -7.57
CA THR A 604 17.36 42.28 -7.97
C THR A 604 18.29 42.96 -6.98
N LYS A 605 17.82 43.97 -6.27
CA LYS A 605 18.61 44.81 -5.38
C LYS A 605 17.79 45.35 -4.20
N TYR A 606 18.48 45.69 -3.14
CA TYR A 606 17.96 46.40 -1.96
C TYR A 606 18.91 47.53 -1.56
N GLU A 607 18.43 48.44 -0.75
CA GLU A 607 19.24 49.50 -0.15
C GLU A 607 19.60 49.14 1.28
N ASP A 608 20.90 49.11 1.58
CA ASP A 608 21.39 48.82 2.91
C ASP A 608 21.19 49.98 3.91
N ALA A 609 21.49 49.80 5.18
CA ALA A 609 21.35 50.83 6.21
C ALA A 609 22.19 52.10 5.99
N ALA A 610 23.18 52.05 5.07
CA ALA A 610 23.99 53.18 4.67
C ALA A 610 23.45 53.91 3.42
N GLY A 611 22.32 53.46 2.86
CA GLY A 611 21.74 54.00 1.65
C GLY A 611 22.46 53.54 0.36
N THR A 612 23.14 52.40 0.44
CA THR A 612 23.87 51.87 -0.72
C THR A 612 23.12 50.69 -1.33
N GLU A 613 22.91 50.72 -2.65
CA GLU A 613 22.28 49.57 -3.34
C GLU A 613 23.18 48.31 -3.28
N GLN A 614 22.60 47.22 -2.87
CA GLN A 614 23.20 45.89 -2.76
C GLN A 614 22.39 44.89 -3.59
N PRO A 615 23.01 43.85 -4.22
CA PRO A 615 22.27 42.79 -4.87
C PRO A 615 21.55 41.91 -3.84
N MET A 616 20.29 41.49 -4.14
CA MET A 616 19.59 40.53 -3.30
C MET A 616 20.18 39.12 -3.45
N ASP A 617 20.37 38.42 -2.33
CA ASP A 617 20.77 37.01 -2.26
C ASP A 617 19.52 36.13 -2.25
N LEU A 618 19.11 35.67 -3.45
CA LEU A 618 17.82 35.00 -3.67
C LEU A 618 17.87 33.47 -3.49
N ASP A 619 19.03 32.88 -3.20
CA ASP A 619 19.18 31.43 -3.04
C ASP A 619 19.07 30.93 -1.58
N LYS A 620 19.21 31.84 -0.64
CA LYS A 620 19.21 31.54 0.81
C LYS A 620 18.17 32.31 1.59
N LEU A 621 16.94 32.31 1.08
CA LEU A 621 15.84 33.04 1.69
C LEU A 621 15.23 32.22 2.84
N PHE A 622 15.03 32.85 4.00
CA PHE A 622 14.36 32.25 5.15
C PHE A 622 12.87 32.64 5.18
N SER A 623 12.55 33.92 5.04
CA SER A 623 11.18 34.40 5.04
C SER A 623 10.97 35.55 4.06
N VAL A 624 9.70 35.76 3.68
CA VAL A 624 9.20 36.92 2.97
C VAL A 624 8.22 37.66 3.85
N THR A 625 8.27 38.99 3.80
CA THR A 625 7.39 39.88 4.55
C THR A 625 6.65 40.82 3.62
N LEU A 626 5.35 40.94 3.82
CA LEU A 626 4.51 41.99 3.26
C LEU A 626 4.25 43.05 4.35
N MET A 627 4.56 44.28 4.05
CA MET A 627 4.37 45.45 4.91
C MET A 627 3.26 46.31 4.34
N VAL A 628 2.26 46.63 5.16
CA VAL A 628 1.18 47.57 4.79
C VAL A 628 1.26 48.76 5.71
N ALA A 629 1.36 49.94 5.13
CA ALA A 629 1.48 51.22 5.87
C ALA A 629 0.45 52.24 5.39
N ALA A 630 -0.28 52.83 6.33
CA ALA A 630 -1.16 53.97 6.12
C ALA A 630 -1.68 54.49 7.48
N VAL A 631 -1.41 55.75 7.82
CA VAL A 631 -1.82 56.32 9.10
C VAL A 631 -3.35 56.38 9.20
N GLY A 632 -3.91 55.75 10.25
CA GLY A 632 -5.35 55.73 10.52
C GLY A 632 -6.16 54.74 9.68
N PHE A 633 -5.54 53.93 8.87
CA PHE A 633 -6.24 52.95 8.04
C PHE A 633 -6.87 51.81 8.87
N GLU A 634 -8.11 51.48 8.54
CA GLU A 634 -8.85 50.34 9.06
C GLU A 634 -9.56 49.59 7.93
N GLY A 635 -9.51 48.28 7.95
CA GLY A 635 -10.22 47.46 6.98
C GLY A 635 -9.44 46.22 6.50
N THR A 636 -9.95 45.61 5.45
CA THR A 636 -9.40 44.35 4.92
C THR A 636 -8.64 44.59 3.62
N VAL A 637 -7.41 44.11 3.58
CA VAL A 637 -6.60 44.05 2.36
C VAL A 637 -6.53 42.58 1.93
N ILE A 638 -6.82 42.31 0.67
CA ILE A 638 -6.84 40.98 0.09
C ILE A 638 -5.60 40.85 -0.82
N PHE A 639 -4.86 39.77 -0.64
CA PHE A 639 -3.68 39.39 -1.44
C PHE A 639 -4.01 38.13 -2.22
N ASP A 640 -3.75 38.16 -3.54
CA ASP A 640 -4.01 37.08 -4.47
C ASP A 640 -2.68 36.72 -5.19
N GLU A 641 -2.22 35.51 -5.06
CA GLU A 641 -1.02 34.89 -5.57
C GLU A 641 0.27 35.76 -5.53
N LEU A 642 1.25 35.35 -4.74
CA LEU A 642 2.57 35.95 -4.67
C LEU A 642 3.54 35.10 -5.52
N VAL A 643 3.94 35.64 -6.70
CA VAL A 643 4.67 34.85 -7.71
C VAL A 643 5.86 35.62 -8.27
N ALA A 644 6.97 34.93 -8.51
CA ALA A 644 8.16 35.47 -9.17
C ALA A 644 8.07 35.31 -10.70
N ASP A 645 8.68 36.21 -11.44
CA ASP A 645 8.66 36.23 -12.91
C ASP A 645 9.33 34.99 -13.58
N ASN A 646 10.13 34.23 -12.83
CA ASN A 646 10.65 32.94 -13.26
C ASN A 646 9.67 31.74 -13.04
N GLY A 647 8.40 32.03 -12.71
CA GLY A 647 7.35 31.04 -12.47
C GLY A 647 7.37 30.36 -11.09
N LYS A 648 8.23 30.78 -10.16
CA LYS A 648 8.23 30.28 -8.79
C LYS A 648 7.10 30.93 -7.98
N VAL A 649 6.16 30.12 -7.52
CA VAL A 649 5.09 30.57 -6.62
C VAL A 649 5.63 30.58 -5.18
N ILE A 650 5.58 31.76 -4.55
CA ILE A 650 5.95 31.97 -3.16
C ILE A 650 4.76 31.58 -2.27
N SER A 651 3.54 32.03 -2.62
CA SER A 651 2.28 31.60 -2.03
C SER A 651 1.15 31.80 -3.03
N ALA A 652 0.37 30.75 -3.27
CA ALA A 652 -0.88 30.82 -4.02
C ALA A 652 -2.07 31.24 -3.15
N PHE A 653 -1.90 31.21 -1.82
CA PHE A 653 -2.96 31.45 -0.82
C PHE A 653 -4.14 30.47 -0.90
N ASP A 654 -3.97 29.32 -1.52
CA ASP A 654 -5.01 28.31 -1.66
C ASP A 654 -5.23 27.47 -0.38
N LYS A 655 -4.27 27.48 0.53
CA LYS A 655 -4.24 26.65 1.73
C LYS A 655 -3.89 27.45 2.97
N LYS A 656 -4.41 27.04 4.14
CA LYS A 656 -4.09 27.66 5.43
C LYS A 656 -2.59 27.65 5.77
N THR A 657 -1.85 26.67 5.27
CA THR A 657 -0.39 26.56 5.45
C THR A 657 0.41 27.57 4.63
N GLU A 658 -0.24 28.25 3.68
CA GLU A 658 0.30 29.29 2.83
C GLU A 658 -0.03 30.71 3.33
N LEU A 659 -0.80 30.81 4.41
CA LEU A 659 -1.11 32.09 5.04
C LEU A 659 0.12 32.65 5.76
N PHE A 660 0.30 33.95 5.62
CA PHE A 660 1.24 34.72 6.41
C PHE A 660 0.83 34.77 7.88
N THR A 661 1.78 34.97 8.74
CA THR A 661 1.57 35.17 10.18
C THR A 661 1.91 36.60 10.57
N VAL A 662 1.29 37.11 11.64
CA VAL A 662 1.54 38.47 12.11
C VAL A 662 2.91 38.55 12.77
N ALA A 663 3.81 39.41 12.28
CA ALA A 663 5.08 39.67 12.93
C ALA A 663 4.86 40.28 14.35
N ASN A 664 5.75 39.94 15.29
CA ASN A 664 5.56 40.26 16.71
C ASN A 664 5.30 41.74 16.99
N GLN A 665 5.96 42.65 16.28
CA GLN A 665 5.80 44.11 16.43
C GLN A 665 4.45 44.63 15.89
N SER A 666 3.75 43.85 15.10
CA SER A 666 2.50 44.25 14.41
C SER A 666 1.24 43.67 15.03
N LYS A 667 1.37 42.92 16.13
CA LYS A 667 0.22 42.22 16.78
C LYS A 667 -0.92 43.14 17.23
N GLY A 668 -0.65 44.41 17.46
CA GLY A 668 -1.67 45.38 17.83
C GLY A 668 -2.45 45.97 16.64
N HIS A 669 -2.00 45.76 15.40
CA HIS A 669 -2.51 46.37 14.18
C HIS A 669 -3.13 45.39 13.19
N VAL A 670 -3.03 44.08 13.43
CA VAL A 670 -3.64 43.03 12.61
C VAL A 670 -4.64 42.26 13.46
N ALA A 671 -5.92 42.43 13.12
CA ALA A 671 -7.00 41.77 13.85
C ALA A 671 -7.23 40.33 13.39
N LYS A 672 -7.03 40.02 12.08
CA LYS A 672 -7.36 38.72 11.51
C LYS A 672 -6.60 38.47 10.21
N ILE A 673 -6.24 37.23 9.98
CA ILE A 673 -5.75 36.69 8.67
C ILE A 673 -6.57 35.44 8.36
N GLU A 674 -7.18 35.40 7.18
CA GLU A 674 -8.01 34.26 6.75
C GLU A 674 -7.96 34.04 5.24
N LEU A 675 -8.39 32.87 4.79
CA LEU A 675 -8.66 32.60 3.38
C LEU A 675 -10.07 33.12 3.02
N VAL A 676 -10.18 33.76 1.86
CA VAL A 676 -11.46 34.21 1.29
C VAL A 676 -11.55 33.78 -0.18
N ASP A 677 -12.77 33.57 -0.67
CA ASP A 677 -13.04 33.38 -2.09
C ASP A 677 -13.09 34.70 -2.85
N GLU A 678 -13.22 34.65 -4.17
CA GLU A 678 -13.34 35.85 -5.05
C GLU A 678 -14.49 36.79 -4.69
N ASN A 679 -15.47 36.32 -3.92
CA ASN A 679 -16.59 37.12 -3.41
C ASN A 679 -16.31 37.69 -2.00
N GLY A 680 -15.11 37.48 -1.46
CA GLY A 680 -14.73 37.91 -0.12
C GLY A 680 -15.36 37.09 1.00
N ASN A 681 -16.01 35.97 0.67
CA ASN A 681 -16.50 35.05 1.69
C ASN A 681 -15.32 34.30 2.26
N SER A 682 -15.13 34.37 3.58
CA SER A 682 -14.15 33.53 4.22
C SER A 682 -14.53 32.08 3.93
N ASP A 683 -13.54 31.27 3.58
CA ASP A 683 -13.60 29.85 3.80
C ASP A 683 -13.57 29.64 5.34
N ALA A 684 -14.59 30.21 6.00
CA ALA A 684 -15.17 29.52 7.07
C ALA A 684 -15.56 28.17 6.42
N ILE A 685 -14.70 27.12 6.49
CA ILE A 685 -15.23 25.95 7.16
C ILE A 685 -16.09 26.61 8.24
N ARG A 686 -17.44 26.67 7.97
CA ARG A 686 -18.38 26.88 9.06
C ARG A 686 -17.71 26.10 10.16
N PRO A 687 -17.33 26.67 11.33
CA PRO A 687 -17.05 25.84 12.43
C PRO A 687 -18.29 24.98 12.39
N VAL A 688 -18.18 23.72 11.96
CA VAL A 688 -19.22 22.74 12.26
C VAL A 688 -19.26 22.92 13.71
N ALA A 689 -20.25 23.73 14.16
CA ALA A 689 -20.35 24.43 15.42
C ALA A 689 -19.96 23.36 16.33
N ALA A 690 -18.72 23.43 16.87
CA ALA A 690 -17.83 22.33 17.25
C ALA A 690 -18.76 21.38 17.89
N ALA A 691 -19.14 20.32 17.11
CA ALA A 691 -20.48 19.72 17.24
C ALA A 691 -20.42 19.22 18.63
N ALA A 692 -21.05 19.94 19.56
CA ALA A 692 -20.69 20.04 20.94
C ALA A 692 -20.36 18.64 21.34
N THR A 693 -19.07 18.30 21.34
CA THR A 693 -18.58 16.91 21.30
C THR A 693 -18.97 16.39 22.66
N GLY A 694 -19.87 15.41 22.67
CA GLY A 694 -20.32 14.84 23.90
C GLY A 694 -19.08 14.56 24.75
N LYS A 695 -19.06 15.01 26.00
CA LYS A 695 -17.88 14.87 26.86
C LYS A 695 -18.09 13.69 27.78
N ILE A 696 -17.05 12.89 27.94
CA ILE A 696 -17.00 11.86 28.98
C ILE A 696 -16.02 12.29 30.05
N SER A 697 -16.45 12.26 31.29
CA SER A 697 -15.57 12.47 32.44
C SER A 697 -15.87 11.47 33.54
N VAL A 698 -14.86 11.10 34.32
CA VAL A 698 -15.02 10.24 35.48
C VAL A 698 -14.48 10.95 36.70
N VAL A 699 -15.31 11.05 37.72
CA VAL A 699 -14.95 11.64 39.03
C VAL A 699 -15.35 10.63 40.10
N GLY A 700 -14.38 10.08 40.81
CA GLY A 700 -14.61 9.03 41.79
C GLY A 700 -15.21 7.77 41.13
N LYS A 701 -16.40 7.37 41.60
CA LYS A 701 -17.16 6.23 41.05
C LYS A 701 -18.35 6.67 40.18
N SER A 702 -18.32 7.85 39.59
CA SER A 702 -19.35 8.36 38.71
C SER A 702 -18.79 8.70 37.34
N LEU A 703 -19.36 8.12 36.29
CA LEU A 703 -19.13 8.43 34.90
C LEU A 703 -20.16 9.48 34.45
N SER A 704 -19.71 10.64 34.02
CA SER A 704 -20.58 11.67 33.44
C SER A 704 -20.44 11.66 31.93
N LEU A 705 -21.57 11.61 31.22
CA LEU A 705 -21.70 11.67 29.78
C LEU A 705 -22.55 12.87 29.38
N THR A 706 -22.07 13.72 28.49
CA THR A 706 -22.87 14.79 27.89
C THR A 706 -23.13 14.41 26.42
N THR A 707 -24.41 14.28 26.05
CA THR A 707 -24.86 14.06 24.66
C THR A 707 -25.38 15.35 24.08
N VAL A 708 -25.15 15.57 22.79
CA VAL A 708 -25.55 16.81 22.09
C VAL A 708 -26.70 16.60 21.11
N LYS A 709 -27.04 15.34 20.85
CA LYS A 709 -28.09 14.94 19.91
C LYS A 709 -28.88 13.77 20.52
N ALA A 710 -30.17 13.72 20.27
CA ALA A 710 -31.01 12.58 20.67
C ALA A 710 -30.68 11.35 19.79
N GLY A 711 -30.66 10.15 20.39
CA GLY A 711 -30.48 8.91 19.67
C GLY A 711 -30.06 7.73 20.58
N LEU A 712 -29.87 6.59 19.97
CA LEU A 712 -29.44 5.36 20.67
C LEU A 712 -27.99 5.54 21.16
N VAL A 713 -27.76 5.22 22.44
CA VAL A 713 -26.44 5.29 23.07
C VAL A 713 -26.18 3.99 23.82
N SER A 714 -24.97 3.43 23.69
CA SER A 714 -24.44 2.43 24.59
C SER A 714 -23.25 2.97 25.38
N VAL A 715 -23.16 2.58 26.66
CA VAL A 715 -22.05 2.88 27.56
C VAL A 715 -21.54 1.53 28.10
N ASP A 716 -20.48 1.02 27.52
CA ASP A 716 -19.91 -0.27 27.84
C ASP A 716 -18.57 -0.11 28.57
N VAL A 717 -18.26 -1.02 29.48
CA VAL A 717 -17.00 -1.07 30.23
C VAL A 717 -16.28 -2.38 29.93
N PHE A 718 -15.02 -2.27 29.58
CA PHE A 718 -14.13 -3.38 29.21
C PHE A 718 -13.00 -3.49 30.23
N GLY A 719 -12.59 -4.72 30.52
CA GLY A 719 -11.34 -4.99 31.23
C GLY A 719 -10.14 -4.69 30.31
N MET A 720 -8.94 -4.61 30.88
CA MET A 720 -7.69 -4.39 30.11
C MET A 720 -7.36 -5.52 29.12
N ASN A 721 -8.01 -6.66 29.26
CA ASN A 721 -7.95 -7.79 28.33
C ASN A 721 -8.98 -7.70 27.17
N GLY A 722 -9.61 -6.55 26.98
CA GLY A 722 -10.60 -6.33 25.92
C GLY A 722 -11.97 -6.97 26.14
N LYS A 723 -12.15 -7.77 27.20
CA LYS A 723 -13.44 -8.42 27.50
C LYS A 723 -14.41 -7.42 28.13
N ARG A 724 -15.62 -7.30 27.58
CA ARG A 724 -16.67 -6.47 28.17
C ARG A 724 -17.07 -7.00 29.55
N VAL A 725 -16.96 -6.16 30.57
CA VAL A 725 -17.25 -6.49 31.98
C VAL A 725 -18.57 -5.93 32.44
N ALA A 726 -19.05 -4.83 31.84
CA ALA A 726 -20.35 -4.26 32.17
C ALA A 726 -20.91 -3.42 31.03
N THR A 727 -22.22 -3.32 30.90
CA THR A 727 -22.94 -2.30 30.12
C THR A 727 -23.68 -1.42 31.11
N LEU A 728 -23.22 -0.17 31.25
CA LEU A 728 -23.81 0.79 32.18
C LEU A 728 -25.12 1.36 31.65
N TYR A 729 -25.25 1.45 30.34
CA TYR A 729 -26.45 1.94 29.67
C TYR A 729 -26.54 1.44 28.23
N LYS A 730 -27.77 1.16 27.78
CA LYS A 730 -28.09 0.92 26.36
C LYS A 730 -29.54 1.33 26.10
N GLY A 731 -29.75 2.44 25.37
CA GLY A 731 -31.08 2.98 25.09
C GLY A 731 -31.01 4.36 24.46
N ASN A 732 -32.17 4.96 24.18
CA ASN A 732 -32.25 6.31 23.64
C ASN A 732 -32.02 7.35 24.73
N LEU A 733 -31.12 8.30 24.47
CA LEU A 733 -30.90 9.51 25.27
C LEU A 733 -31.27 10.74 24.45
N THR A 734 -31.79 11.79 25.13
CA THR A 734 -31.95 13.14 24.54
C THR A 734 -30.62 13.90 24.66
N ALA A 735 -30.51 15.06 24.04
CA ALA A 735 -29.39 15.96 24.32
C ALA A 735 -29.40 16.36 25.78
N GLY A 736 -28.27 16.23 26.48
CA GLY A 736 -28.18 16.50 27.92
C GLY A 736 -27.00 15.82 28.59
N SER A 737 -26.90 16.00 29.92
CA SER A 737 -25.86 15.41 30.75
C SER A 737 -26.45 14.25 31.57
N TYR A 738 -25.75 13.12 31.56
CA TYR A 738 -26.16 11.90 32.25
C TYR A 738 -25.01 11.39 33.14
N ALA A 739 -25.37 10.76 34.26
CA ALA A 739 -24.39 10.15 35.16
C ALA A 739 -24.66 8.66 35.32
N PHE A 740 -23.64 7.85 35.25
CA PHE A 740 -23.69 6.40 35.42
C PHE A 740 -22.80 5.98 36.58
N SER A 741 -23.31 5.09 37.44
CA SER A 741 -22.57 4.61 38.59
C SER A 741 -21.56 3.53 38.22
N LEU A 742 -20.35 3.65 38.73
CA LEU A 742 -19.31 2.62 38.70
C LEU A 742 -19.12 1.96 40.08
N ALA A 743 -20.07 2.19 41.02
CA ALA A 743 -19.94 1.78 42.41
C ALA A 743 -19.86 0.25 42.57
N ASP A 744 -20.56 -0.51 41.71
CA ASP A 744 -20.61 -1.97 41.75
C ASP A 744 -19.45 -2.64 41.03
N MET A 745 -18.53 -1.85 40.45
CA MET A 745 -17.37 -2.39 39.79
C MET A 745 -16.23 -2.65 40.77
N PRO A 746 -15.53 -3.77 40.64
CA PRO A 746 -14.30 -4.03 41.41
C PRO A 746 -13.24 -2.92 41.18
N LYS A 747 -12.40 -2.70 42.18
CA LYS A 747 -11.23 -1.80 42.00
C LYS A 747 -10.33 -2.32 40.88
N GLY A 748 -9.94 -1.45 39.97
CA GLY A 748 -9.12 -1.84 38.83
C GLY A 748 -9.07 -0.80 37.72
N ARG A 749 -8.26 -1.10 36.68
CA ARG A 749 -8.22 -0.32 35.46
C ARG A 749 -9.21 -0.90 34.45
N TYR A 750 -9.95 -0.01 33.78
CA TYR A 750 -10.96 -0.36 32.80
C TYR A 750 -10.95 0.63 31.65
N ILE A 751 -11.58 0.26 30.56
CA ILE A 751 -11.84 1.12 29.41
C ILE A 751 -13.35 1.30 29.29
N VAL A 752 -13.81 2.54 29.29
CA VAL A 752 -15.21 2.88 29.01
C VAL A 752 -15.32 3.26 27.53
N ARG A 753 -16.22 2.62 26.82
CA ARG A 753 -16.60 2.98 25.46
C ARG A 753 -18.04 3.49 25.46
N VAL A 754 -18.23 4.66 24.86
CA VAL A 754 -19.55 5.22 24.57
C VAL A 754 -19.71 5.25 23.06
N LYS A 755 -20.84 4.72 22.56
CA LYS A 755 -21.16 4.69 21.13
C LYS A 755 -22.60 5.14 20.91
N GLY A 756 -22.83 6.09 20.01
CA GLY A 756 -24.15 6.54 19.58
C GLY A 756 -24.39 8.04 19.75
N SER A 757 -25.49 8.59 19.20
CA SER A 757 -25.89 10.00 19.26
C SER A 757 -24.84 11.01 18.79
N GLY A 758 -24.06 10.65 17.78
CA GLY A 758 -22.99 11.49 17.27
C GLY A 758 -21.74 11.55 18.17
N LEU A 759 -21.64 10.63 19.15
CA LEU A 759 -20.49 10.46 20.02
C LEU A 759 -20.00 9.02 19.94
N THR A 760 -18.76 8.83 19.51
CA THR A 760 -17.99 7.62 19.76
C THR A 760 -16.76 8.04 20.56
N ALA A 761 -16.63 7.57 21.77
CA ALA A 761 -15.49 7.91 22.61
C ALA A 761 -15.08 6.74 23.48
N THR A 762 -13.79 6.58 23.63
CA THR A 762 -13.17 5.56 24.48
C THR A 762 -12.30 6.28 25.51
N LYS A 763 -12.40 5.88 26.78
CA LYS A 763 -11.64 6.51 27.87
C LYS A 763 -11.15 5.48 28.88
N PRO A 764 -9.85 5.42 29.16
CA PRO A 764 -9.34 4.63 30.26
C PRO A 764 -9.77 5.24 31.59
N ILE A 765 -10.15 4.40 32.54
CA ILE A 765 -10.59 4.80 33.86
C ILE A 765 -9.94 3.96 34.95
N LEU A 766 -9.81 4.54 36.15
CA LEU A 766 -9.39 3.84 37.35
C LEU A 766 -10.54 3.85 38.36
N VAL A 767 -11.12 2.70 38.67
CA VAL A 767 -12.07 2.50 39.74
C VAL A 767 -11.29 2.26 41.03
N LYS A 768 -11.35 3.23 41.99
CA LYS A 768 -10.59 3.22 43.26
C LYS A 768 -11.35 2.55 44.38
#